data_d72c348a6d4e3a25b3313f878cd5518e
#
_entry.id   d72c348a6d4e3a25b3313f878cd5518e
#
_cell.length_a   1.000
_cell.length_b   1.000
_cell.length_c   1.000
_cell.angle_alpha   90.00
_cell.angle_beta   90.00
_cell.angle_gamma   90.00
#
_symmetry.space_group_name_H-M   'P 1'
#
loop_
_entity.id
_entity.type
_entity.pdbx_description
1 polymer ?
#
loop_
_entity_poly.entity_id
_entity_poly.type
_entity_poly.pdbx_seq_one_letter_code
_entity_poly.pdbx_strand_id
1 'polypeptide(L)'
;MPIIELPIKPGIIKDNSRLQSESRWIDGDKIRFRRVGDRTMPEVIGGYEDLFDAPTSGYVRGKARTIHVYETNENVRQVAVGTSSDLYVYTGALLWPITPIRSNQTLSNAITTTSGSATVSITSATHGATSGDYVLLDQAAPVGGINLGSSGSFTDKITAIAQAKTLVIEDAAHGLSTGDAVSISGATGFAGIPASEINRTLTVYVIDADMFIVAVDTAATNDATGGGAVTYVGHRQYEVTVVDANTYTVEAKNNATASVSGAGGSLREEFLIEVGNETSLSASGYSTGGYSQGYYSAASSSVATTARTWTLSNLGEILIANYINSPLYRWDNNPSIRAVSISATVTDAPVKNLTHMVTPERFLVALGTSDQPSGTFSPLTVAFADQEKGLTTGDWTPSSTNTAGDFILGGTSRIVAGCAMPGLNLVWTLNELFSIQFVPNLSTIFRPTLIGSGCGLVGQNAWARAGDSGSVYWLSTSKEFMLWAGGTPTTISCPVKDFLFDNLADGQEALIHAGTLDSQNEIYWFYPTTNDAGVTENTRYICLNYALLTWTVGTFDITAFVDRGLEEFPIAAFSDGTMKLMEKGNTANGSAIPSVFLESGWIDTAEGTTQTFVKRYIPDFAHLSGGVNVKILSKDYPQSSNITTTDLGNISTSTLKKDCRITARQIALRYDWQSNPTDGRLGRIELDLEKTNRLR
;
A
#
# COMPACT_ATOMS: atom_id res chain seq x y z
N MET A 1 10.73 -8.72 53.82
CA MET A 1 9.40 -8.81 53.22
C MET A 1 9.51 -9.38 51.83
N PRO A 2 8.51 -10.12 51.35
CA PRO A 2 8.67 -10.80 50.08
C PRO A 2 8.64 -9.79 48.93
N ILE A 3 9.59 -9.92 48.03
CA ILE A 3 9.51 -9.41 46.66
C ILE A 3 8.35 -10.15 46.00
N ILE A 4 7.41 -9.43 45.39
CA ILE A 4 6.23 -10.00 44.76
C ILE A 4 6.38 -9.82 43.26
N GLU A 5 6.30 -10.92 42.51
CA GLU A 5 6.17 -10.90 41.05
C GLU A 5 4.74 -10.50 40.70
N LEU A 6 4.56 -9.54 39.77
CA LEU A 6 3.27 -9.19 39.21
C LEU A 6 3.04 -10.00 37.92
N PRO A 7 2.14 -11.00 37.94
CA PRO A 7 1.88 -11.81 36.76
C PRO A 7 0.93 -11.08 35.82
N ILE A 8 1.47 -10.37 34.83
CA ILE A 8 0.66 -9.74 33.78
C ILE A 8 0.60 -10.68 32.58
N LYS A 9 -0.62 -11.03 32.16
CA LYS A 9 -0.83 -11.91 31.01
C LYS A 9 -0.54 -11.19 29.70
N PRO A 10 0.04 -11.88 28.70
CA PRO A 10 0.35 -11.29 27.41
C PRO A 10 -0.91 -10.88 26.62
N GLY A 11 -0.73 -9.95 25.68
CA GLY A 11 -1.78 -9.37 24.86
C GLY A 11 -2.41 -8.13 25.49
N ILE A 12 -2.81 -7.18 24.64
CA ILE A 12 -3.50 -5.95 25.00
C ILE A 12 -5.00 -6.19 24.98
N ILE A 13 -5.73 -5.64 25.98
CA ILE A 13 -7.18 -5.72 26.10
C ILE A 13 -7.71 -4.31 26.32
N LYS A 14 -8.62 -3.84 25.46
CA LYS A 14 -9.26 -2.52 25.59
C LYS A 14 -10.77 -2.59 25.85
N ASP A 15 -11.42 -3.67 25.47
CA ASP A 15 -12.88 -3.81 25.50
C ASP A 15 -13.42 -4.20 26.89
N ASN A 16 -12.54 -4.47 27.86
CA ASN A 16 -12.91 -4.85 29.21
C ASN A 16 -13.09 -3.66 30.16
N SER A 17 -13.91 -3.86 31.20
CA SER A 17 -13.99 -2.89 32.29
C SER A 17 -12.66 -2.76 33.02
N ARG A 18 -12.46 -1.64 33.75
CA ARG A 18 -11.20 -1.36 34.49
C ARG A 18 -10.83 -2.44 35.50
N LEU A 19 -11.81 -3.08 36.14
CA LEU A 19 -11.58 -4.18 37.07
C LEU A 19 -11.28 -5.50 36.37
N GLN A 20 -11.90 -5.75 35.23
CA GLN A 20 -11.63 -6.96 34.42
C GLN A 20 -10.27 -6.91 33.72
N SER A 21 -9.66 -5.73 33.64
CA SER A 21 -8.34 -5.52 33.04
C SER A 21 -7.20 -5.71 34.05
N GLU A 22 -7.49 -6.14 35.26
CA GLU A 22 -6.46 -6.49 36.26
C GLU A 22 -5.54 -7.59 35.77
N SER A 23 -4.25 -7.45 36.00
CA SER A 23 -3.20 -8.36 35.50
C SER A 23 -3.21 -8.54 33.98
N ARG A 24 -3.53 -7.48 33.25
CA ARG A 24 -3.51 -7.40 31.79
C ARG A 24 -2.76 -6.15 31.32
N TRP A 25 -2.31 -6.16 30.09
CA TRP A 25 -1.88 -4.95 29.39
C TRP A 25 -3.13 -4.28 28.80
N ILE A 26 -3.23 -2.97 28.94
CA ILE A 26 -4.42 -2.20 28.48
C ILE A 26 -4.09 -1.23 27.35
N ASP A 27 -2.80 -0.85 27.20
CA ASP A 27 -2.38 0.02 26.13
C ASP A 27 -0.92 -0.23 25.77
N GLY A 28 -0.54 0.13 24.55
CA GLY A 28 0.81 0.04 24.05
C GLY A 28 0.93 0.50 22.63
N ASP A 29 2.14 0.85 22.23
CA ASP A 29 2.47 1.20 20.86
C ASP A 29 3.82 0.59 20.49
N LYS A 30 3.87 -0.06 19.31
CA LYS A 30 5.07 -0.70 18.75
C LYS A 30 5.70 -1.74 19.67
N ILE A 31 4.84 -2.52 20.33
CA ILE A 31 5.20 -3.65 21.20
C ILE A 31 4.60 -4.92 20.63
N ARG A 32 5.38 -5.98 20.62
CA ARG A 32 4.93 -7.34 20.33
C ARG A 32 5.07 -8.25 21.54
N PHE A 33 4.39 -9.37 21.53
CA PHE A 33 4.53 -10.43 22.52
C PHE A 33 5.25 -11.62 21.91
N ARG A 34 6.42 -11.95 22.46
CA ARG A 34 7.26 -13.03 21.98
C ARG A 34 7.40 -14.14 23.01
N ARG A 35 7.29 -15.39 22.57
CA ARG A 35 7.54 -16.55 23.42
C ARG A 35 9.05 -16.79 23.58
N VAL A 36 9.53 -16.83 24.82
CA VAL A 36 10.90 -17.13 25.18
C VAL A 36 10.90 -18.23 26.23
N GLY A 37 11.25 -19.45 25.81
CA GLY A 37 11.07 -20.64 26.66
C GLY A 37 9.59 -20.87 27.00
N ASP A 38 9.29 -20.92 28.28
CA ASP A 38 7.92 -21.17 28.79
C ASP A 38 7.12 -19.88 29.01
N ARG A 39 7.71 -18.71 28.77
CA ARG A 39 7.08 -17.40 29.03
C ARG A 39 6.87 -16.62 27.75
N THR A 40 5.82 -15.82 27.73
CA THR A 40 5.57 -14.83 26.70
C THR A 40 5.84 -13.45 27.27
N MET A 41 6.76 -12.72 26.65
CA MET A 41 7.27 -11.44 27.12
C MET A 41 7.00 -10.34 26.09
N PRO A 42 6.70 -9.11 26.54
CA PRO A 42 6.62 -7.97 25.63
C PRO A 42 8.03 -7.54 25.19
N GLU A 43 8.14 -7.21 23.90
CA GLU A 43 9.37 -6.79 23.23
C GLU A 43 9.05 -5.63 22.29
N VAL A 44 9.97 -4.71 22.15
CA VAL A 44 9.87 -3.64 21.14
C VAL A 44 9.96 -4.26 19.74
N ILE A 45 9.15 -3.78 18.79
CA ILE A 45 9.25 -4.20 17.39
C ILE A 45 10.57 -3.74 16.75
N GLY A 46 10.95 -4.33 15.62
CA GLY A 46 12.12 -3.90 14.87
C GLY A 46 12.02 -2.47 14.35
N GLY A 47 13.16 -1.88 14.02
CA GLY A 47 13.25 -0.56 13.40
C GLY A 47 12.89 -0.57 11.92
N TYR A 48 13.11 0.56 11.25
CA TYR A 48 12.88 0.69 9.82
C TYR A 48 13.84 1.70 9.18
N GLU A 49 14.13 1.48 7.91
CA GLU A 49 14.96 2.36 7.07
C GLU A 49 14.29 2.58 5.72
N ASP A 50 14.56 3.72 5.09
CA ASP A 50 14.02 4.02 3.76
C ASP A 50 14.53 2.99 2.73
N LEU A 51 13.65 2.53 1.84
CA LEU A 51 13.97 1.55 0.79
C LEU A 51 14.95 2.14 -0.23
N PHE A 52 14.88 3.45 -0.47
CA PHE A 52 15.78 4.18 -1.36
C PHE A 52 16.21 5.48 -0.69
N ASP A 53 17.44 5.87 -0.97
CA ASP A 53 17.99 7.14 -0.47
C ASP A 53 17.21 8.33 -1.04
N ALA A 54 16.39 8.96 -0.19
CA ALA A 54 15.74 10.23 -0.52
C ALA A 54 16.76 11.38 -0.43
N PRO A 55 16.64 12.49 -1.15
CA PRO A 55 15.40 13.18 -1.52
C PRO A 55 15.15 13.38 -3.02
N THR A 56 15.92 12.77 -3.90
CA THR A 56 15.89 13.11 -5.33
C THR A 56 15.08 12.16 -6.21
N SER A 57 14.67 11.00 -5.70
CA SER A 57 14.06 9.94 -6.52
C SER A 57 12.92 9.13 -5.86
N GLY A 58 12.48 9.48 -4.66
CA GLY A 58 11.88 8.49 -3.78
C GLY A 58 10.43 8.68 -3.33
N TYR A 59 9.68 9.63 -3.85
CA TYR A 59 8.27 9.76 -3.48
C TYR A 59 7.36 9.22 -4.59
N VAL A 60 6.51 8.25 -4.24
CA VAL A 60 5.42 7.87 -5.12
C VAL A 60 4.34 8.95 -5.11
N ARG A 61 3.86 9.35 -6.28
CA ARG A 61 2.73 10.26 -6.39
C ARG A 61 1.46 9.53 -6.02
N GLY A 62 0.59 10.17 -5.26
CA GLY A 62 -0.61 9.56 -4.69
C GLY A 62 -0.32 8.64 -3.51
N LYS A 63 -1.36 8.03 -2.94
CA LYS A 63 -1.25 7.10 -1.81
C LYS A 63 -1.07 5.68 -2.31
N ALA A 64 0.04 5.04 -1.95
CA ALA A 64 0.25 3.62 -2.26
C ALA A 64 -0.80 2.76 -1.54
N ARG A 65 -1.43 1.84 -2.26
CA ARG A 65 -2.50 0.98 -1.72
C ARG A 65 -2.18 -0.50 -1.86
N THR A 66 -1.22 -0.84 -2.68
CA THR A 66 -0.83 -2.23 -2.91
C THR A 66 0.64 -2.29 -3.30
N ILE A 67 1.35 -3.26 -2.75
CA ILE A 67 2.73 -3.61 -3.09
C ILE A 67 2.73 -5.08 -3.49
N HIS A 68 3.42 -5.42 -4.57
CA HIS A 68 3.61 -6.80 -5.02
C HIS A 68 5.07 -7.05 -5.38
N VAL A 69 5.66 -8.07 -4.78
CA VAL A 69 7.06 -8.45 -5.00
C VAL A 69 7.10 -9.74 -5.79
N TYR A 70 7.83 -9.74 -6.88
CA TYR A 70 8.04 -10.93 -7.73
C TYR A 70 9.42 -10.91 -8.37
N GLU A 71 9.81 -12.01 -8.97
CA GLU A 71 11.11 -12.19 -9.62
C GLU A 71 10.92 -12.61 -11.07
N THR A 72 11.77 -12.09 -11.94
CA THR A 72 11.81 -12.50 -13.35
C THR A 72 12.62 -13.79 -13.51
N ASN A 73 12.53 -14.43 -14.68
CA ASN A 73 13.34 -15.61 -15.02
C ASN A 73 14.86 -15.33 -15.00
N GLU A 74 15.25 -14.07 -15.04
CA GLU A 74 16.65 -13.64 -14.94
C GLU A 74 17.09 -13.37 -13.49
N ASN A 75 16.29 -13.74 -12.51
CA ASN A 75 16.46 -13.45 -11.07
C ASN A 75 16.55 -11.96 -10.76
N VAL A 76 15.86 -11.12 -11.53
CA VAL A 76 15.73 -9.69 -11.23
C VAL A 76 14.49 -9.48 -10.37
N ARG A 77 14.68 -8.91 -9.19
CA ARG A 77 13.59 -8.58 -8.27
C ARG A 77 12.84 -7.34 -8.74
N GLN A 78 11.55 -7.43 -8.68
CA GLN A 78 10.61 -6.39 -9.06
C GLN A 78 9.68 -6.09 -7.88
N VAL A 79 9.55 -4.83 -7.52
CA VAL A 79 8.58 -4.37 -6.52
C VAL A 79 7.58 -3.45 -7.21
N ALA A 80 6.42 -3.96 -7.53
CA ALA A 80 5.34 -3.17 -8.13
C ALA A 80 4.55 -2.45 -7.05
N VAL A 81 4.23 -1.18 -7.28
CA VAL A 81 3.51 -0.31 -6.34
C VAL A 81 2.37 0.38 -7.06
N GLY A 82 1.14 0.08 -6.64
CA GLY A 82 -0.07 0.74 -7.11
C GLY A 82 -0.50 1.86 -6.16
N THR A 83 -0.61 3.09 -6.67
CA THR A 83 -1.05 4.27 -5.91
C THR A 83 -2.42 4.74 -6.35
N SER A 84 -2.99 5.72 -5.66
CA SER A 84 -4.25 6.36 -6.09
C SER A 84 -4.16 6.99 -7.47
N SER A 85 -2.98 7.43 -7.91
CA SER A 85 -2.77 8.12 -9.19
C SER A 85 -1.97 7.31 -10.21
N ASP A 86 -1.02 6.48 -9.77
CA ASP A 86 -0.03 5.89 -10.65
C ASP A 86 0.24 4.41 -10.38
N LEU A 87 0.97 3.81 -11.30
CA LEU A 87 1.58 2.50 -11.18
C LEU A 87 3.09 2.65 -11.33
N TYR A 88 3.84 2.13 -10.35
CA TYR A 88 5.30 2.15 -10.32
C TYR A 88 5.87 0.74 -10.26
N VAL A 89 7.14 0.62 -10.66
CA VAL A 89 7.99 -0.53 -10.37
C VAL A 89 9.33 -0.06 -9.83
N TYR A 90 9.77 -0.64 -8.72
CA TYR A 90 11.13 -0.47 -8.21
C TYR A 90 11.98 -1.65 -8.67
N THR A 91 12.99 -1.35 -9.45
CA THR A 91 13.92 -2.32 -10.04
C THR A 91 15.27 -1.67 -10.31
N GLY A 92 16.36 -2.41 -10.13
CA GLY A 92 17.70 -1.88 -10.32
C GLY A 92 18.02 -0.66 -9.44
N ALA A 93 17.49 -0.61 -8.21
CA ALA A 93 17.60 0.50 -7.26
C ALA A 93 16.94 1.82 -7.72
N LEU A 94 16.09 1.78 -8.74
CA LEU A 94 15.37 2.94 -9.27
C LEU A 94 13.86 2.70 -9.26
N LEU A 95 13.10 3.76 -8.99
CA LEU A 95 11.62 3.73 -9.01
C LEU A 95 11.12 4.30 -10.35
N TRP A 96 10.55 3.44 -11.19
CA TRP A 96 10.09 3.79 -12.52
C TRP A 96 8.57 3.93 -12.57
N PRO A 97 8.03 5.03 -13.14
CA PRO A 97 6.60 5.16 -13.39
C PRO A 97 6.23 4.37 -14.68
N ILE A 98 5.43 3.33 -14.49
CA ILE A 98 4.89 2.50 -15.57
C ILE A 98 3.39 2.71 -15.78
N THR A 99 2.85 3.82 -15.31
CA THR A 99 1.43 4.19 -15.38
C THR A 99 0.91 4.10 -16.81
N PRO A 100 -0.20 3.38 -17.06
CA PRO A 100 -0.74 3.21 -18.42
C PRO A 100 -1.23 4.51 -19.05
N ILE A 101 -1.15 4.57 -20.38
CA ILE A 101 -1.78 5.62 -21.21
C ILE A 101 -3.21 5.15 -21.51
N ARG A 102 -4.21 6.03 -21.27
CA ARG A 102 -5.62 5.74 -21.57
C ARG A 102 -6.03 6.18 -22.97
N SER A 103 -5.43 7.26 -23.46
CA SER A 103 -5.75 7.81 -24.80
C SER A 103 -4.53 8.48 -25.41
N ASN A 104 -4.44 8.42 -26.73
CA ASN A 104 -3.37 9.02 -27.51
C ASN A 104 -4.01 9.67 -28.77
N GLN A 105 -3.74 10.95 -28.97
CA GLN A 105 -4.18 11.65 -30.16
C GLN A 105 -3.20 12.74 -30.60
N THR A 106 -3.37 13.20 -31.82
CA THR A 106 -2.62 14.34 -32.37
C THR A 106 -3.58 15.49 -32.68
N LEU A 107 -3.34 16.62 -32.07
CA LEU A 107 -4.09 17.85 -32.23
C LEU A 107 -3.40 18.77 -33.22
N SER A 108 -4.18 19.57 -33.97
CA SER A 108 -3.61 20.57 -34.89
C SER A 108 -3.90 21.98 -34.40
N ASN A 109 -2.85 22.78 -34.23
CA ASN A 109 -2.96 24.20 -33.83
C ASN A 109 -3.79 24.40 -32.55
N ALA A 110 -3.63 23.52 -31.56
CA ALA A 110 -4.47 23.45 -30.37
C ALA A 110 -4.03 24.39 -29.24
N ILE A 111 -2.87 25.02 -29.36
CA ILE A 111 -2.25 25.75 -28.26
C ILE A 111 -2.62 27.23 -28.31
N THR A 112 -3.01 27.78 -27.15
CA THR A 112 -3.24 29.20 -26.92
C THR A 112 -2.43 29.67 -25.71
N THR A 113 -1.68 30.76 -25.89
CA THR A 113 -0.85 31.39 -24.84
C THR A 113 -1.28 32.83 -24.59
N THR A 114 -1.06 33.34 -23.37
CA THR A 114 -1.28 34.72 -22.98
C THR A 114 0.04 35.33 -22.52
N SER A 115 0.45 36.45 -23.10
CA SER A 115 1.72 37.11 -22.73
C SER A 115 1.80 37.38 -21.23
N GLY A 116 2.91 37.03 -20.61
CA GLY A 116 3.15 37.14 -19.18
C GLY A 116 2.58 36.04 -18.30
N SER A 117 1.88 35.03 -18.88
CA SER A 117 1.32 33.87 -18.16
C SER A 117 2.10 32.59 -18.50
N ALA A 118 2.27 31.72 -17.49
CA ALA A 118 2.74 30.35 -17.66
C ALA A 118 1.62 29.37 -18.00
N THR A 119 0.37 29.77 -17.78
CA THR A 119 -0.81 28.96 -18.09
C THR A 119 -1.02 28.86 -19.61
N VAL A 120 -1.02 27.67 -20.13
CA VAL A 120 -1.23 27.35 -21.55
C VAL A 120 -2.55 26.65 -21.70
N SER A 121 -3.42 27.19 -22.56
CA SER A 121 -4.71 26.56 -22.88
C SER A 121 -4.59 25.66 -24.10
N ILE A 122 -5.15 24.45 -23.99
CA ILE A 122 -5.14 23.43 -25.04
C ILE A 122 -6.59 23.10 -25.40
N THR A 123 -6.91 23.21 -26.70
CA THR A 123 -8.21 22.85 -27.24
C THR A 123 -8.16 21.39 -27.72
N SER A 124 -8.85 20.51 -27.04
CA SER A 124 -8.93 19.08 -27.31
C SER A 124 -10.37 18.61 -27.15
N ALA A 125 -11.03 18.32 -28.25
CA ALA A 125 -12.45 18.00 -28.26
C ALA A 125 -12.75 16.70 -27.49
N THR A 126 -13.67 16.78 -26.53
CA THR A 126 -14.12 15.63 -25.71
C THR A 126 -12.97 14.86 -25.04
N HIS A 127 -11.98 15.59 -24.50
CA HIS A 127 -10.77 15.00 -23.91
C HIS A 127 -11.06 14.06 -22.72
N GLY A 128 -12.22 14.17 -22.07
CA GLY A 128 -12.65 13.29 -20.99
C GLY A 128 -11.74 13.32 -19.75
N ALA A 129 -10.87 14.33 -19.60
CA ALA A 129 -10.02 14.51 -18.43
C ALA A 129 -10.78 15.20 -17.31
N THR A 130 -10.32 14.96 -16.07
CA THR A 130 -10.69 15.70 -14.87
C THR A 130 -9.50 16.52 -14.37
N SER A 131 -9.76 17.62 -13.64
CA SER A 131 -8.67 18.39 -13.05
C SER A 131 -7.88 17.55 -12.07
N GLY A 132 -6.54 17.59 -12.21
CA GLY A 132 -5.62 16.73 -11.48
C GLY A 132 -5.13 15.50 -12.26
N ASP A 133 -5.75 15.18 -13.42
CA ASP A 133 -5.22 14.17 -14.35
C ASP A 133 -3.89 14.63 -14.94
N TYR A 134 -3.15 13.69 -15.52
CA TYR A 134 -1.85 13.97 -16.14
C TYR A 134 -1.85 13.64 -17.62
N VAL A 135 -1.17 14.52 -18.39
CA VAL A 135 -1.00 14.40 -19.82
C VAL A 135 0.47 14.52 -20.21
N LEU A 136 0.93 13.71 -21.14
CA LEU A 136 2.21 13.84 -21.80
C LEU A 136 2.01 14.65 -23.08
N LEU A 137 2.76 15.74 -23.24
CA LEU A 137 2.66 16.65 -24.37
C LEU A 137 4.03 16.78 -25.08
N ASP A 138 4.01 16.74 -26.39
CA ASP A 138 5.11 17.24 -27.19
C ASP A 138 4.63 18.32 -28.15
N GLN A 139 5.54 19.10 -28.66
CA GLN A 139 5.26 20.23 -29.53
C GLN A 139 6.34 20.37 -30.59
N ALA A 140 5.90 20.43 -31.85
CA ALA A 140 6.83 20.58 -32.97
C ALA A 140 7.50 21.97 -33.04
N ALA A 141 6.80 23.03 -32.58
CA ALA A 141 7.33 24.40 -32.55
C ALA A 141 6.84 25.17 -31.32
N PRO A 142 7.67 26.02 -30.71
CA PRO A 142 7.28 26.88 -29.57
C PRO A 142 6.15 27.85 -29.96
N VAL A 143 5.21 28.08 -29.03
CA VAL A 143 4.10 29.01 -29.17
C VAL A 143 4.22 30.14 -28.15
N GLY A 144 4.27 31.39 -28.58
CA GLY A 144 4.44 32.52 -27.68
C GLY A 144 5.68 32.46 -26.82
N GLY A 145 6.76 31.80 -27.27
CA GLY A 145 7.98 31.57 -26.49
C GLY A 145 7.94 30.40 -25.52
N ILE A 146 6.81 29.70 -25.42
CA ILE A 146 6.68 28.48 -24.58
C ILE A 146 6.95 27.23 -25.46
N ASN A 147 7.74 26.32 -24.93
CA ASN A 147 7.93 24.98 -25.46
C ASN A 147 7.33 23.96 -24.45
N LEU A 148 6.30 23.22 -24.84
CA LEU A 148 5.66 22.19 -24.01
C LEU A 148 6.42 20.88 -24.02
N GLY A 149 7.11 20.56 -25.12
CA GLY A 149 8.00 19.42 -25.20
C GLY A 149 9.46 19.80 -24.92
N SER A 150 10.35 18.87 -25.18
CA SER A 150 11.78 19.11 -25.33
C SER A 150 12.27 18.39 -26.56
N SER A 151 13.44 18.76 -27.08
CA SER A 151 14.09 18.05 -28.18
C SER A 151 15.57 18.22 -28.06
N GLY A 152 16.29 17.18 -28.38
CA GLY A 152 17.74 17.19 -28.35
C GLY A 152 18.33 16.42 -29.53
N SER A 153 19.60 16.66 -29.75
CA SER A 153 20.41 15.90 -30.71
C SER A 153 21.82 15.77 -30.19
N PHE A 154 22.39 14.60 -30.32
CA PHE A 154 23.74 14.32 -29.87
C PHE A 154 24.38 13.24 -30.75
N THR A 155 25.69 13.09 -30.64
CA THR A 155 26.43 12.05 -31.37
C THR A 155 27.32 11.29 -30.40
N ASP A 156 27.17 9.95 -30.39
CA ASP A 156 27.96 9.03 -29.57
C ASP A 156 27.97 9.39 -28.06
N LYS A 157 26.81 9.76 -27.49
CA LYS A 157 26.66 10.12 -26.08
C LYS A 157 25.77 9.15 -25.29
N ILE A 158 25.53 7.97 -25.85
CA ILE A 158 24.84 6.91 -25.13
C ILE A 158 25.90 5.96 -24.55
N THR A 159 25.86 5.77 -23.22
CA THR A 159 26.77 4.86 -22.51
C THR A 159 26.03 3.62 -22.08
N ALA A 160 26.54 2.45 -22.44
CA ALA A 160 26.13 1.14 -22.01
C ALA A 160 27.16 0.57 -21.03
N ILE A 161 26.68 -0.10 -19.98
CA ILE A 161 27.50 -0.80 -18.99
C ILE A 161 27.26 -2.30 -19.16
N ALA A 162 28.33 -3.09 -19.21
CA ALA A 162 28.26 -4.54 -19.41
C ALA A 162 27.26 -5.18 -18.44
N GLN A 163 26.40 -6.07 -18.95
CA GLN A 163 25.34 -6.78 -18.23
C GLN A 163 24.15 -5.91 -17.78
N ALA A 164 24.20 -4.58 -17.93
CA ALA A 164 23.07 -3.71 -17.62
C ALA A 164 22.07 -3.65 -18.78
N LYS A 165 20.79 -3.53 -18.46
CA LYS A 165 19.70 -3.23 -19.40
C LYS A 165 19.35 -1.74 -19.42
N THR A 166 20.21 -0.89 -18.87
CA THR A 166 20.02 0.55 -18.81
C THR A 166 21.09 1.26 -19.65
N LEU A 167 20.67 2.33 -20.30
CA LEU A 167 21.54 3.22 -21.08
C LEU A 167 21.55 4.60 -20.43
N VAL A 168 22.71 5.15 -20.17
CA VAL A 168 22.87 6.53 -19.71
C VAL A 168 23.02 7.42 -20.93
N ILE A 169 22.23 8.46 -21.05
CA ILE A 169 22.25 9.44 -22.14
C ILE A 169 22.70 10.78 -21.57
N GLU A 170 23.74 11.35 -22.16
CA GLU A 170 24.30 12.65 -21.83
C GLU A 170 23.79 13.71 -22.81
N ASP A 171 23.01 14.67 -22.35
CA ASP A 171 22.55 15.82 -23.12
C ASP A 171 22.36 17.04 -22.22
N ALA A 172 23.20 18.04 -22.37
CA ALA A 172 23.28 19.19 -21.49
C ALA A 172 21.96 19.98 -21.45
N ALA A 173 21.46 20.24 -20.25
CA ALA A 173 20.23 20.99 -20.00
C ALA A 173 19.00 20.45 -20.75
N HIS A 174 18.84 19.11 -20.77
CA HIS A 174 17.77 18.41 -21.51
C HIS A 174 16.36 18.80 -21.05
N GLY A 175 16.19 19.33 -19.84
CA GLY A 175 14.94 19.87 -19.32
C GLY A 175 13.84 18.83 -19.06
N LEU A 176 14.15 17.53 -19.09
CA LEU A 176 13.25 16.43 -18.77
C LEU A 176 13.13 16.25 -17.26
N SER A 177 12.07 15.56 -16.85
CA SER A 177 11.83 15.09 -15.48
C SER A 177 11.58 13.58 -15.48
N THR A 178 11.84 12.90 -14.37
CA THR A 178 11.54 11.47 -14.26
C THR A 178 10.03 11.25 -14.47
N GLY A 179 9.71 10.31 -15.37
CA GLY A 179 8.34 10.04 -15.80
C GLY A 179 7.95 10.69 -17.13
N ASP A 180 8.72 11.66 -17.63
CA ASP A 180 8.62 12.09 -19.02
C ASP A 180 8.97 10.91 -19.96
N ALA A 181 8.68 11.05 -21.26
CA ALA A 181 9.09 10.08 -22.26
C ALA A 181 9.92 10.75 -23.34
N VAL A 182 10.79 9.99 -24.01
CA VAL A 182 11.56 10.43 -25.18
C VAL A 182 11.31 9.50 -26.34
N SER A 183 10.99 10.05 -27.49
CA SER A 183 10.97 9.31 -28.77
C SER A 183 12.32 9.49 -29.45
N ILE A 184 13.14 8.45 -29.38
CA ILE A 184 14.50 8.44 -29.93
C ILE A 184 14.47 7.97 -31.40
N SER A 185 15.29 8.57 -32.24
CA SER A 185 15.48 8.21 -33.64
C SER A 185 16.90 8.42 -34.09
N GLY A 186 17.32 7.66 -35.12
CA GLY A 186 18.67 7.76 -35.73
C GLY A 186 19.75 6.98 -34.98
N ALA A 187 19.43 6.39 -33.80
CA ALA A 187 20.43 5.61 -33.08
C ALA A 187 20.86 4.35 -33.87
N THR A 188 22.15 4.03 -33.81
CA THR A 188 22.72 2.78 -34.29
C THR A 188 22.86 1.79 -33.12
N GLY A 189 22.70 0.48 -33.39
CA GLY A 189 22.95 -0.54 -32.39
C GLY A 189 24.42 -0.60 -31.97
N PHE A 190 24.71 -0.79 -30.69
CA PHE A 190 26.06 -0.93 -30.14
C PHE A 190 26.02 -1.75 -28.85
N ALA A 191 27.19 -2.23 -28.40
CA ALA A 191 27.33 -3.06 -27.20
C ALA A 191 26.35 -4.26 -27.14
N GLY A 192 25.99 -4.84 -28.30
CA GLY A 192 25.04 -5.96 -28.40
C GLY A 192 23.58 -5.54 -28.35
N ILE A 193 23.26 -4.27 -28.13
CA ILE A 193 21.90 -3.75 -28.07
C ILE A 193 21.41 -3.39 -29.47
N PRO A 194 20.26 -3.92 -29.94
CA PRO A 194 19.73 -3.59 -31.26
C PRO A 194 19.26 -2.13 -31.35
N ALA A 195 19.45 -1.52 -32.53
CA ALA A 195 18.96 -0.15 -32.78
C ALA A 195 17.44 0.01 -32.57
N SER A 196 16.65 -1.04 -32.81
CA SER A 196 15.19 -1.03 -32.62
C SER A 196 14.75 -0.87 -31.17
N GLU A 197 15.56 -1.28 -30.21
CA GLU A 197 15.31 -1.11 -28.78
C GLU A 197 15.61 0.31 -28.28
N ILE A 198 16.46 1.03 -29.02
CA ILE A 198 16.80 2.43 -28.72
C ILE A 198 15.87 3.37 -29.45
N ASN A 199 15.59 3.12 -30.76
CA ASN A 199 14.77 3.95 -31.61
C ASN A 199 13.26 3.71 -31.40
N ARG A 200 12.78 4.07 -30.22
CA ARG A 200 11.36 3.99 -29.81
C ARG A 200 11.03 5.04 -28.75
N THR A 201 9.79 5.09 -28.33
CA THR A 201 9.38 5.95 -27.21
C THR A 201 9.68 5.23 -25.89
N LEU A 202 10.49 5.87 -25.04
CA LEU A 202 10.96 5.32 -23.76
C LEU A 202 10.68 6.31 -22.63
N THR A 203 10.18 5.83 -21.50
CA THR A 203 10.09 6.61 -20.26
C THR A 203 11.49 6.85 -19.72
N VAL A 204 11.75 8.06 -19.23
CA VAL A 204 13.07 8.45 -18.72
C VAL A 204 13.11 8.47 -17.19
N TYR A 205 14.28 8.14 -16.67
CA TYR A 205 14.68 8.41 -15.30
C TYR A 205 15.80 9.45 -15.31
N VAL A 206 15.57 10.60 -14.67
CA VAL A 206 16.52 11.72 -14.68
C VAL A 206 17.50 11.59 -13.52
N ILE A 207 18.81 11.64 -13.84
CA ILE A 207 19.90 11.66 -12.85
C ILE A 207 20.13 13.10 -12.39
N ASP A 208 20.36 13.99 -13.35
CA ASP A 208 20.62 15.41 -13.14
C ASP A 208 20.18 16.25 -14.35
N ALA A 209 20.60 17.50 -14.42
CA ALA A 209 20.22 18.41 -15.51
C ALA A 209 20.78 18.03 -16.89
N ASP A 210 21.83 17.21 -16.93
CA ASP A 210 22.60 16.88 -18.12
C ASP A 210 22.59 15.39 -18.46
N MET A 211 22.01 14.55 -17.58
CA MET A 211 21.99 13.09 -17.75
C MET A 211 20.65 12.46 -17.39
N PHE A 212 20.20 11.53 -18.21
CA PHE A 212 19.05 10.68 -17.94
C PHE A 212 19.29 9.23 -18.37
N ILE A 213 18.51 8.32 -17.81
CA ILE A 213 18.57 6.87 -18.08
C ILE A 213 17.32 6.45 -18.83
N VAL A 214 17.50 5.51 -19.76
CA VAL A 214 16.44 4.72 -20.38
C VAL A 214 16.75 3.23 -20.24
N ALA A 215 15.73 2.37 -20.19
CA ALA A 215 15.91 0.93 -20.15
C ALA A 215 15.62 0.30 -21.52
N VAL A 216 16.36 -0.77 -21.83
CA VAL A 216 16.24 -1.58 -23.04
C VAL A 216 15.98 -3.04 -22.66
N ASP A 217 15.58 -3.87 -23.64
CA ASP A 217 15.23 -5.28 -23.37
C ASP A 217 16.49 -6.17 -23.29
N THR A 218 17.50 -5.84 -24.12
CA THR A 218 18.74 -6.63 -24.20
C THR A 218 19.82 -6.04 -23.29
N ALA A 219 20.46 -6.89 -22.48
CA ALA A 219 21.61 -6.49 -21.67
C ALA A 219 22.84 -6.20 -22.55
N ALA A 220 23.59 -5.15 -22.21
CA ALA A 220 24.82 -4.80 -22.92
C ALA A 220 25.88 -5.88 -22.77
N THR A 221 26.56 -6.22 -23.84
CA THR A 221 27.64 -7.24 -23.85
C THR A 221 28.97 -6.74 -23.30
N ASN A 222 29.20 -5.43 -23.32
CA ASN A 222 30.42 -4.78 -22.86
C ASN A 222 30.17 -3.31 -22.53
N ASP A 223 31.10 -2.70 -21.79
CA ASP A 223 31.10 -1.25 -21.58
C ASP A 223 31.42 -0.55 -22.90
N ALA A 224 30.60 0.38 -23.32
CA ALA A 224 30.81 1.16 -24.54
C ALA A 224 30.04 2.49 -24.47
N THR A 225 30.57 3.49 -25.17
CA THR A 225 29.88 4.72 -25.49
C THR A 225 29.71 4.82 -27.00
N GLY A 226 28.52 5.16 -27.48
CA GLY A 226 28.21 5.14 -28.91
C GLY A 226 26.77 5.60 -29.16
N GLY A 227 26.14 4.95 -30.15
CA GLY A 227 24.76 5.25 -30.58
C GLY A 227 24.67 6.03 -31.89
N GLY A 228 25.76 6.61 -32.36
CA GLY A 228 25.78 7.41 -33.58
C GLY A 228 25.09 8.77 -33.44
N ALA A 229 24.64 9.33 -34.57
CA ALA A 229 23.88 10.59 -34.58
C ALA A 229 22.40 10.37 -34.20
N VAL A 230 22.03 10.83 -33.04
CA VAL A 230 20.72 10.62 -32.42
C VAL A 230 19.97 11.92 -32.35
N THR A 231 18.66 11.86 -32.63
CA THR A 231 17.69 12.92 -32.29
C THR A 231 16.61 12.37 -31.40
N TYR A 232 16.10 13.18 -30.49
CA TYR A 232 14.92 12.79 -29.70
C TYR A 232 13.90 13.92 -29.56
N VAL A 233 12.65 13.55 -29.39
CA VAL A 233 11.55 14.44 -29.00
C VAL A 233 11.10 14.01 -27.61
N GLY A 234 11.12 14.92 -26.65
CA GLY A 234 10.69 14.67 -25.27
C GLY A 234 9.21 15.06 -25.11
N HIS A 235 8.46 14.11 -24.58
CA HIS A 235 7.06 14.25 -24.19
C HIS A 235 7.03 14.54 -22.69
N ARG A 236 6.74 15.80 -22.33
CA ARG A 236 6.75 16.23 -20.95
C ARG A 236 5.41 16.00 -20.29
N GLN A 237 5.43 15.59 -19.05
CA GLN A 237 4.27 15.34 -18.24
C GLN A 237 3.76 16.63 -17.58
N TYR A 238 2.46 16.91 -17.70
CA TYR A 238 1.78 18.06 -17.12
C TYR A 238 0.53 17.64 -16.35
N GLU A 239 0.27 18.33 -15.26
CA GLU A 239 -1.00 18.26 -14.56
C GLU A 239 -2.04 19.06 -15.30
N VAL A 240 -3.26 18.54 -15.42
CA VAL A 240 -4.37 19.11 -16.17
C VAL A 240 -5.30 19.89 -15.25
N THR A 241 -5.64 21.12 -15.64
CA THR A 241 -6.76 21.84 -15.07
C THR A 241 -7.85 22.00 -16.12
N VAL A 242 -9.01 21.35 -15.92
CA VAL A 242 -10.11 21.35 -16.88
C VAL A 242 -10.84 22.67 -16.83
N VAL A 243 -11.04 23.28 -18.00
CA VAL A 243 -11.86 24.50 -18.20
C VAL A 243 -13.28 24.11 -18.62
N ASP A 244 -13.41 23.23 -19.62
CA ASP A 244 -14.68 22.69 -20.11
C ASP A 244 -14.44 21.33 -20.80
N ALA A 245 -15.47 20.74 -21.40
CA ALA A 245 -15.39 19.42 -22.06
C ALA A 245 -14.41 19.35 -23.25
N ASN A 246 -13.98 20.49 -23.78
CA ASN A 246 -13.14 20.58 -24.98
C ASN A 246 -11.86 21.42 -24.74
N THR A 247 -11.65 21.92 -23.54
CA THR A 247 -10.53 22.81 -23.22
C THR A 247 -9.98 22.51 -21.83
N TYR A 248 -8.68 22.38 -21.73
CA TYR A 248 -7.97 22.30 -20.47
C TYR A 248 -6.72 23.20 -20.49
N THR A 249 -6.15 23.45 -19.33
CA THR A 249 -4.90 24.20 -19.18
C THR A 249 -3.82 23.38 -18.50
N VAL A 250 -2.57 23.70 -18.81
CA VAL A 250 -1.37 23.17 -18.18
C VAL A 250 -0.45 24.33 -17.81
N GLU A 251 0.39 24.16 -16.77
CA GLU A 251 1.37 25.15 -16.37
C GLU A 251 2.73 24.86 -17.00
N ALA A 252 3.19 25.78 -17.85
CA ALA A 252 4.52 25.73 -18.44
C ALA A 252 5.58 26.22 -17.46
N LYS A 253 6.83 25.84 -17.68
CA LYS A 253 7.98 26.25 -16.84
C LYS A 253 8.25 27.76 -16.87
N ASN A 254 7.96 28.42 -17.98
CA ASN A 254 8.24 29.84 -18.22
C ASN A 254 6.97 30.58 -18.66
N ASN A 255 6.93 31.89 -18.43
CA ASN A 255 5.85 32.73 -18.92
C ASN A 255 5.93 32.94 -20.43
N ALA A 256 4.77 32.99 -21.09
CA ALA A 256 4.70 33.33 -22.50
C ALA A 256 5.16 34.76 -22.77
N THR A 257 5.93 34.92 -23.83
CA THR A 257 6.43 36.24 -24.30
C THR A 257 5.43 36.94 -25.25
N ALA A 258 4.45 36.18 -25.76
CA ALA A 258 3.41 36.71 -26.64
C ALA A 258 2.09 35.98 -26.44
N SER A 259 0.99 36.70 -26.67
CA SER A 259 -0.36 36.08 -26.78
C SER A 259 -0.55 35.56 -28.20
N VAL A 260 -0.77 34.23 -28.31
CA VAL A 260 -0.97 33.53 -29.59
C VAL A 260 -2.15 32.59 -29.42
N SER A 261 -3.06 32.53 -30.38
CA SER A 261 -4.23 31.66 -30.33
C SER A 261 -4.23 30.69 -31.49
N GLY A 262 -4.57 29.42 -31.23
CA GLY A 262 -4.73 28.40 -32.28
C GLY A 262 -3.42 28.13 -33.02
N ALA A 263 -2.35 27.82 -32.32
CA ALA A 263 -1.02 27.57 -32.88
C ALA A 263 -0.38 26.28 -32.34
N GLY A 264 0.88 26.02 -32.70
CA GLY A 264 1.68 24.88 -32.23
C GLY A 264 1.87 23.79 -33.29
N GLY A 265 1.16 23.86 -34.42
CA GLY A 265 1.23 22.83 -35.45
C GLY A 265 0.65 21.51 -34.94
N SER A 266 1.43 20.43 -35.00
CA SER A 266 1.04 19.10 -34.55
C SER A 266 1.46 18.91 -33.08
N LEU A 267 0.46 18.84 -32.19
CA LEU A 267 0.63 18.54 -30.76
C LEU A 267 0.23 17.09 -30.50
N ARG A 268 1.16 16.26 -30.03
CA ARG A 268 0.83 14.92 -29.54
C ARG A 268 0.37 15.02 -28.10
N GLU A 269 -0.75 14.40 -27.79
CA GLU A 269 -1.42 14.39 -26.52
C GLU A 269 -1.63 12.94 -26.07
N GLU A 270 -1.08 12.56 -24.93
CA GLU A 270 -1.23 11.22 -24.34
C GLU A 270 -1.68 11.36 -22.90
N PHE A 271 -2.94 11.11 -22.62
CA PHE A 271 -3.45 11.10 -21.25
C PHE A 271 -3.05 9.81 -20.53
N LEU A 272 -2.51 9.94 -19.34
CA LEU A 272 -2.40 8.82 -18.42
C LEU A 272 -3.79 8.40 -17.92
N ILE A 273 -3.87 7.25 -17.24
CA ILE A 273 -5.10 6.85 -16.56
C ILE A 273 -5.54 7.95 -15.60
N GLU A 274 -6.84 8.07 -15.38
CA GLU A 274 -7.41 9.06 -14.46
C GLU A 274 -6.80 8.95 -13.08
N VAL A 275 -6.60 10.09 -12.40
CA VAL A 275 -6.22 10.11 -10.98
C VAL A 275 -7.42 9.62 -10.16
N GLY A 276 -7.23 8.56 -9.40
CA GLY A 276 -8.25 7.99 -8.55
C GLY A 276 -8.34 8.72 -7.21
N ASN A 277 -9.48 8.55 -6.54
CA ASN A 277 -9.67 9.11 -5.23
C ASN A 277 -8.72 8.48 -4.20
N GLU A 278 -8.11 9.30 -3.37
CA GLU A 278 -7.31 8.83 -2.23
C GLU A 278 -8.18 8.27 -1.11
N THR A 279 -9.39 8.81 -0.95
CA THR A 279 -10.38 8.39 0.06
C THR A 279 -11.71 8.06 -0.60
N SER A 280 -12.54 7.30 0.10
CA SER A 280 -13.90 7.03 -0.35
C SER A 280 -14.76 8.27 -0.13
N LEU A 281 -15.57 8.63 -1.14
CA LEU A 281 -16.49 9.76 -1.07
C LEU A 281 -17.92 9.22 -1.00
N SER A 282 -18.66 9.66 0.01
CA SER A 282 -20.09 9.38 0.11
C SER A 282 -20.86 10.22 -0.92
N ALA A 283 -21.89 9.63 -1.55
CA ALA A 283 -22.79 10.40 -2.37
C ALA A 283 -23.48 11.49 -1.56
N SER A 284 -23.66 12.68 -2.13
CA SER A 284 -24.44 13.77 -1.53
C SER A 284 -25.81 13.87 -2.19
N GLY A 285 -26.88 14.08 -1.43
CA GLY A 285 -28.24 14.25 -1.93
C GLY A 285 -29.30 13.71 -0.98
N TYR A 286 -30.57 13.78 -1.41
CA TYR A 286 -31.69 13.26 -0.63
C TYR A 286 -31.54 11.74 -0.43
N SER A 287 -31.61 11.29 0.82
CA SER A 287 -31.45 9.88 1.22
C SER A 287 -29.99 9.34 1.26
N THR A 288 -28.96 10.18 1.07
CA THR A 288 -27.56 9.76 1.09
C THR A 288 -26.75 10.26 2.28
N GLY A 289 -27.38 10.94 3.25
CA GLY A 289 -26.75 11.48 4.45
C GLY A 289 -27.67 11.47 5.66
N GLY A 290 -27.17 11.95 6.80
CA GLY A 290 -27.95 12.08 8.02
C GLY A 290 -29.18 12.98 7.81
N TYR A 291 -30.22 12.72 8.59
CA TYR A 291 -31.47 13.49 8.58
C TYR A 291 -31.17 15.00 8.76
N SER A 292 -31.70 15.85 7.86
CA SER A 292 -31.50 17.31 7.86
C SER A 292 -30.17 17.80 7.23
N GLN A 293 -29.45 16.99 6.50
CA GLN A 293 -28.28 17.43 5.71
C GLN A 293 -28.69 17.63 4.24
N GLY A 294 -28.70 18.88 3.77
CA GLY A 294 -28.96 19.25 2.37
C GLY A 294 -30.35 19.82 2.07
N TYR A 295 -30.50 20.46 0.90
CA TYR A 295 -31.75 21.04 0.45
C TYR A 295 -32.62 20.00 -0.27
N TYR A 296 -33.93 20.05 -0.04
CA TYR A 296 -34.93 19.17 -0.67
C TYR A 296 -34.96 19.21 -2.21
N SER A 297 -34.36 20.24 -2.80
CA SER A 297 -34.35 20.45 -4.25
C SER A 297 -33.00 20.23 -4.93
N ALA A 298 -31.96 19.87 -4.17
CA ALA A 298 -30.66 19.57 -4.78
C ALA A 298 -30.70 18.17 -5.39
N ALA A 299 -30.54 18.09 -6.70
CA ALA A 299 -30.24 16.82 -7.37
C ALA A 299 -28.98 16.21 -6.76
N SER A 300 -28.96 14.88 -6.57
CA SER A 300 -27.74 14.17 -6.19
C SER A 300 -26.66 14.48 -7.22
N SER A 301 -25.67 15.28 -6.84
CA SER A 301 -24.61 15.72 -7.72
C SER A 301 -23.33 14.90 -7.64
N SER A 302 -23.25 13.95 -6.70
CA SER A 302 -22.11 13.06 -6.54
C SER A 302 -22.53 11.59 -6.49
N VAL A 303 -21.83 10.78 -7.25
CA VAL A 303 -21.89 9.33 -7.14
C VAL A 303 -20.94 8.91 -6.02
N ALA A 304 -21.38 7.99 -5.15
CA ALA A 304 -20.47 7.40 -4.17
C ALA A 304 -19.29 6.74 -4.89
N THR A 305 -18.08 7.14 -4.56
CA THR A 305 -16.87 6.57 -5.14
C THR A 305 -16.00 5.99 -4.03
N THR A 306 -15.38 4.85 -4.31
CA THR A 306 -14.42 4.24 -3.39
C THR A 306 -13.01 4.75 -3.66
N ALA A 307 -12.16 4.77 -2.64
CA ALA A 307 -10.73 4.99 -2.82
C ALA A 307 -10.18 4.03 -3.86
N ARG A 308 -9.25 4.52 -4.71
CA ARG A 308 -8.61 3.66 -5.70
C ARG A 308 -7.65 2.70 -5.01
N THR A 309 -7.90 1.41 -5.19
CA THR A 309 -7.02 0.32 -4.80
C THR A 309 -6.65 -0.50 -6.03
N TRP A 310 -5.41 -0.95 -6.11
CA TRP A 310 -4.94 -1.84 -7.16
C TRP A 310 -4.99 -3.29 -6.69
N THR A 311 -5.20 -4.19 -7.62
CA THR A 311 -4.81 -5.59 -7.50
C THR A 311 -3.58 -5.80 -8.37
N LEU A 312 -2.55 -6.40 -7.82
CA LEU A 312 -1.30 -6.71 -8.50
C LEU A 312 -1.01 -8.19 -8.37
N SER A 313 -0.63 -8.82 -9.45
CA SER A 313 -0.17 -10.21 -9.49
C SER A 313 0.79 -10.40 -10.67
N ASN A 314 1.39 -11.57 -10.80
CA ASN A 314 2.24 -11.88 -11.94
C ASN A 314 1.83 -13.19 -12.63
N LEU A 315 1.80 -13.16 -13.96
CA LEU A 315 1.63 -14.35 -14.81
C LEU A 315 3.01 -14.71 -15.38
N GLY A 316 3.70 -15.67 -14.70
CA GLY A 316 5.11 -15.86 -14.95
C GLY A 316 5.90 -14.62 -14.52
N GLU A 317 6.62 -14.02 -15.44
CA GLU A 317 7.38 -12.78 -15.19
C GLU A 317 6.63 -11.48 -15.57
N ILE A 318 5.44 -11.59 -16.18
CA ILE A 318 4.64 -10.45 -16.62
C ILE A 318 3.79 -9.95 -15.47
N LEU A 319 3.90 -8.68 -15.12
CA LEU A 319 3.02 -8.04 -14.15
C LEU A 319 1.62 -7.86 -14.72
N ILE A 320 0.62 -8.30 -13.98
CA ILE A 320 -0.79 -8.04 -14.25
C ILE A 320 -1.32 -7.10 -13.17
N ALA A 321 -1.98 -6.04 -13.59
CA ALA A 321 -2.50 -5.01 -12.71
C ALA A 321 -3.92 -4.60 -13.12
N ASN A 322 -4.78 -4.31 -12.15
CA ASN A 322 -6.01 -3.58 -12.39
C ASN A 322 -6.46 -2.81 -11.15
N TYR A 323 -7.31 -1.82 -11.34
CA TYR A 323 -8.09 -1.19 -10.29
C TYR A 323 -9.58 -1.35 -10.57
N ILE A 324 -10.40 -1.07 -9.60
CA ILE A 324 -11.86 -1.25 -9.68
C ILE A 324 -12.45 -0.60 -10.95
N ASN A 325 -13.22 -1.36 -11.73
CA ASN A 325 -13.84 -0.97 -12.98
C ASN A 325 -12.88 -0.68 -14.16
N SER A 326 -11.60 -1.03 -14.04
CA SER A 326 -10.62 -0.90 -15.12
C SER A 326 -10.49 -2.18 -15.97
N PRO A 327 -9.90 -2.10 -17.16
CA PRO A 327 -9.38 -3.28 -17.83
C PRO A 327 -8.22 -3.91 -17.03
N LEU A 328 -7.80 -5.10 -17.42
CA LEU A 328 -6.54 -5.67 -16.99
C LEU A 328 -5.39 -5.00 -17.75
N TYR A 329 -4.35 -4.61 -17.05
CA TYR A 329 -3.11 -4.09 -17.62
C TYR A 329 -2.00 -5.12 -17.52
N ARG A 330 -1.11 -5.18 -18.49
CA ARG A 330 0.11 -5.97 -18.46
C ARG A 330 1.35 -5.07 -18.55
N TRP A 331 2.43 -5.52 -17.95
CA TRP A 331 3.74 -4.89 -18.06
C TRP A 331 4.82 -5.97 -18.25
N ASP A 332 5.64 -5.84 -19.29
CA ASP A 332 6.57 -6.87 -19.80
C ASP A 332 8.02 -6.62 -19.33
N ASN A 333 8.22 -6.15 -18.09
CA ASN A 333 9.52 -5.99 -17.41
C ASN A 333 10.52 -4.98 -18.00
N ASN A 334 10.12 -4.13 -18.93
CA ASN A 334 10.95 -3.01 -19.36
C ASN A 334 10.54 -1.72 -18.64
N PRO A 335 11.36 -1.17 -17.72
CA PRO A 335 11.00 0.01 -16.93
C PRO A 335 10.73 1.27 -17.75
N SER A 336 11.28 1.37 -18.95
CA SER A 336 11.03 2.49 -19.86
C SER A 336 9.78 2.33 -20.72
N ILE A 337 9.12 1.18 -20.65
CA ILE A 337 7.84 0.94 -21.36
C ILE A 337 6.72 0.94 -20.34
N ARG A 338 5.69 1.75 -20.58
CA ARG A 338 4.51 1.82 -19.72
C ARG A 338 3.67 0.56 -19.84
N ALA A 339 2.94 0.23 -18.78
CA ALA A 339 1.96 -0.84 -18.80
C ALA A 339 0.86 -0.54 -19.86
N VAL A 340 0.33 -1.57 -20.47
CA VAL A 340 -0.69 -1.46 -21.52
C VAL A 340 -1.93 -2.25 -21.15
N SER A 341 -3.11 -1.76 -21.58
CA SER A 341 -4.35 -2.52 -21.42
C SER A 341 -4.31 -3.78 -22.27
N ILE A 342 -4.62 -4.93 -21.66
CA ILE A 342 -4.71 -6.21 -22.37
C ILE A 342 -5.82 -6.12 -23.42
N SER A 343 -6.99 -5.56 -23.07
CA SER A 343 -8.12 -5.43 -24.00
C SER A 343 -7.87 -4.47 -25.18
N ALA A 344 -6.81 -3.65 -25.14
CA ALA A 344 -6.42 -2.83 -26.27
C ALA A 344 -5.82 -3.64 -27.44
N THR A 345 -5.24 -4.82 -27.14
CA THR A 345 -4.61 -5.69 -28.14
C THR A 345 -5.27 -7.07 -28.22
N VAL A 346 -5.97 -7.49 -27.18
CA VAL A 346 -6.66 -8.78 -27.05
C VAL A 346 -8.16 -8.50 -27.05
N THR A 347 -8.80 -8.65 -28.21
CA THR A 347 -10.16 -8.17 -28.47
C THR A 347 -11.24 -8.93 -27.68
N ASP A 348 -10.96 -10.12 -27.18
CA ASP A 348 -11.83 -10.95 -26.36
C ASP A 348 -11.51 -10.88 -24.86
N ALA A 349 -10.53 -10.10 -24.47
CA ALA A 349 -10.23 -9.88 -23.05
C ALA A 349 -11.29 -8.97 -22.39
N PRO A 350 -11.62 -9.21 -21.10
CA PRO A 350 -12.58 -8.38 -20.38
C PRO A 350 -12.14 -6.92 -20.28
N VAL A 351 -13.05 -6.00 -20.62
CA VAL A 351 -12.77 -4.54 -20.64
C VAL A 351 -13.04 -3.85 -19.31
N LYS A 352 -13.74 -4.53 -18.39
CA LYS A 352 -14.11 -3.98 -17.09
C LYS A 352 -14.08 -5.07 -16.03
N ASN A 353 -13.32 -4.84 -14.96
CA ASN A 353 -13.10 -5.82 -13.91
C ASN A 353 -13.14 -5.14 -12.54
N LEU A 354 -13.66 -5.81 -11.50
CA LEU A 354 -13.54 -5.33 -10.13
C LEU A 354 -12.14 -5.64 -9.57
N THR A 355 -11.67 -6.86 -9.80
CA THR A 355 -10.36 -7.34 -9.38
C THR A 355 -9.92 -8.51 -10.25
N HIS A 356 -8.75 -9.06 -10.03
CA HIS A 356 -8.26 -10.27 -10.69
C HIS A 356 -7.43 -11.13 -9.73
N MET A 357 -7.08 -12.32 -10.14
CA MET A 357 -6.05 -13.16 -9.52
C MET A 357 -5.36 -14.02 -10.57
N VAL A 358 -4.12 -14.40 -10.31
CA VAL A 358 -3.41 -15.44 -11.06
C VAL A 358 -3.32 -16.66 -10.15
N THR A 359 -3.87 -17.79 -10.59
CA THR A 359 -3.85 -19.02 -9.78
C THR A 359 -2.49 -19.70 -9.83
N PRO A 360 -2.14 -20.55 -8.85
CA PRO A 360 -0.91 -21.33 -8.90
C PRO A 360 -0.83 -22.27 -10.11
N GLU A 361 -1.97 -22.67 -10.67
CA GLU A 361 -2.08 -23.44 -11.91
C GLU A 361 -1.89 -22.58 -13.16
N ARG A 362 -1.55 -21.27 -12.96
CA ARG A 362 -1.24 -20.29 -14.01
C ARG A 362 -2.45 -19.93 -14.90
N PHE A 363 -3.63 -19.80 -14.29
CA PHE A 363 -4.78 -19.16 -14.92
C PHE A 363 -4.84 -17.68 -14.55
N LEU A 364 -5.03 -16.84 -15.54
CA LEU A 364 -5.41 -15.45 -15.32
C LEU A 364 -6.94 -15.38 -15.19
N VAL A 365 -7.41 -15.02 -13.99
CA VAL A 365 -8.83 -15.00 -13.63
C VAL A 365 -9.28 -13.56 -13.38
N ALA A 366 -10.25 -13.09 -14.12
CA ALA A 366 -10.92 -11.81 -13.94
C ALA A 366 -12.16 -12.00 -13.06
N LEU A 367 -12.34 -11.15 -12.08
CA LEU A 367 -13.35 -11.27 -11.02
C LEU A 367 -14.29 -10.05 -11.03
N GLY A 368 -15.61 -10.27 -11.03
CA GLY A 368 -16.60 -9.22 -11.20
C GLY A 368 -16.42 -8.53 -12.55
N THR A 369 -16.63 -9.25 -13.62
CA THR A 369 -16.20 -8.89 -14.96
C THR A 369 -17.31 -9.02 -16.00
N SER A 370 -16.99 -8.78 -17.26
CA SER A 370 -17.86 -9.07 -18.39
C SER A 370 -17.85 -10.55 -18.68
N ASP A 371 -19.01 -11.14 -18.93
CA ASP A 371 -19.10 -12.51 -19.43
C ASP A 371 -18.58 -12.59 -20.87
N GLN A 372 -17.97 -13.69 -21.23
CA GLN A 372 -17.47 -13.96 -22.57
C GLN A 372 -18.38 -14.97 -23.28
N PRO A 373 -18.79 -14.76 -24.56
CA PRO A 373 -18.44 -13.67 -25.46
C PRO A 373 -19.44 -12.47 -25.46
N SER A 374 -20.45 -12.44 -24.56
CA SER A 374 -21.51 -11.41 -24.60
C SER A 374 -21.03 -10.01 -24.26
N GLY A 375 -19.94 -9.91 -23.48
CA GLY A 375 -19.38 -8.65 -23.01
C GLY A 375 -20.22 -7.92 -21.95
N THR A 376 -21.30 -8.53 -21.45
CA THR A 376 -22.16 -7.94 -20.42
C THR A 376 -21.48 -7.98 -19.06
N PHE A 377 -21.33 -6.82 -18.44
CA PHE A 377 -20.72 -6.73 -17.10
C PHE A 377 -21.67 -7.23 -16.03
N SER A 378 -21.17 -8.11 -15.16
CA SER A 378 -21.85 -8.52 -13.94
C SER A 378 -20.87 -8.56 -12.76
N PRO A 379 -21.23 -8.00 -11.59
CA PRO A 379 -20.33 -7.96 -10.44
C PRO A 379 -20.06 -9.33 -9.80
N LEU A 380 -20.71 -10.40 -10.26
CA LEU A 380 -20.56 -11.78 -9.79
C LEU A 380 -20.00 -12.71 -10.86
N THR A 381 -19.73 -12.23 -12.07
CA THR A 381 -19.12 -13.02 -13.13
C THR A 381 -17.63 -13.24 -12.84
N VAL A 382 -17.19 -14.47 -13.03
CA VAL A 382 -15.79 -14.89 -13.01
C VAL A 382 -15.46 -15.40 -14.40
N ALA A 383 -14.50 -14.75 -15.07
CA ALA A 383 -14.00 -15.19 -16.37
C ALA A 383 -12.50 -15.57 -16.23
N PHE A 384 -12.07 -16.59 -16.94
CA PHE A 384 -10.67 -17.03 -16.90
C PHE A 384 -10.18 -17.34 -18.30
N ALA A 385 -8.93 -16.95 -18.55
CA ALA A 385 -8.25 -17.20 -19.79
C ALA A 385 -7.82 -18.67 -19.90
N ASP A 386 -7.40 -19.09 -21.07
CA ASP A 386 -6.73 -20.38 -21.27
C ASP A 386 -5.48 -20.50 -20.39
N GLN A 387 -5.15 -21.69 -19.93
CA GLN A 387 -4.04 -21.94 -19.01
C GLN A 387 -2.71 -21.42 -19.58
N GLU A 388 -1.93 -20.70 -18.75
CA GLU A 388 -0.66 -20.05 -19.12
C GLU A 388 -0.78 -18.96 -20.22
N LYS A 389 -1.98 -18.50 -20.51
CA LYS A 389 -2.32 -17.54 -21.56
C LYS A 389 -3.17 -16.39 -21.00
N GLY A 390 -3.76 -15.62 -21.89
CA GLY A 390 -4.61 -14.47 -21.56
C GLY A 390 -4.11 -13.15 -22.17
N LEU A 391 -3.02 -13.24 -22.93
CA LEU A 391 -2.33 -12.09 -23.52
C LEU A 391 -2.43 -12.05 -25.06
N THR A 392 -3.14 -13.00 -25.67
CA THR A 392 -3.36 -13.12 -27.12
C THR A 392 -4.85 -13.25 -27.42
N THR A 393 -5.30 -12.67 -28.52
CA THR A 393 -6.71 -12.79 -28.98
C THR A 393 -7.09 -14.26 -29.18
N GLY A 394 -8.23 -14.66 -28.63
CA GLY A 394 -8.71 -16.05 -28.58
C GLY A 394 -8.44 -16.77 -27.27
N ASP A 395 -7.61 -16.21 -26.40
CA ASP A 395 -7.29 -16.81 -25.11
C ASP A 395 -8.45 -16.76 -24.11
N TRP A 396 -9.39 -15.84 -24.25
CA TRP A 396 -10.53 -15.65 -23.35
C TRP A 396 -11.84 -16.23 -23.88
N THR A 397 -11.92 -16.54 -25.18
CA THR A 397 -13.12 -17.10 -25.78
C THR A 397 -13.15 -18.63 -25.59
N PRO A 398 -14.16 -19.18 -24.88
CA PRO A 398 -14.29 -20.63 -24.71
C PRO A 398 -14.37 -21.37 -26.04
N SER A 399 -13.58 -22.46 -26.18
CA SER A 399 -13.58 -23.31 -27.35
C SER A 399 -13.38 -24.78 -26.97
N SER A 400 -13.59 -25.68 -27.91
CA SER A 400 -13.37 -27.13 -27.66
C SER A 400 -11.90 -27.50 -27.49
N THR A 401 -10.98 -26.59 -27.74
CA THR A 401 -9.53 -26.85 -27.74
C THR A 401 -8.76 -26.03 -26.69
N ASN A 402 -9.44 -25.18 -25.92
CA ASN A 402 -8.84 -24.41 -24.85
C ASN A 402 -9.57 -24.62 -23.51
N THR A 403 -9.01 -24.08 -22.45
CA THR A 403 -9.54 -24.17 -21.10
C THR A 403 -10.20 -22.86 -20.62
N ALA A 404 -10.33 -21.85 -21.52
CA ALA A 404 -11.00 -20.61 -21.21
C ALA A 404 -12.48 -20.82 -20.86
N GLY A 405 -13.03 -19.96 -20.01
CA GLY A 405 -14.43 -20.05 -19.63
C GLY A 405 -14.87 -18.96 -18.68
N ASP A 406 -16.15 -18.99 -18.34
CA ASP A 406 -16.75 -18.09 -17.38
C ASP A 406 -17.88 -18.79 -16.60
N PHE A 407 -18.22 -18.24 -15.46
CA PHE A 407 -19.38 -18.63 -14.66
C PHE A 407 -19.81 -17.48 -13.74
N ILE A 408 -21.03 -17.55 -13.26
CA ILE A 408 -21.59 -16.54 -12.33
C ILE A 408 -21.68 -17.19 -10.96
N LEU A 409 -21.14 -16.50 -9.93
CA LEU A 409 -21.31 -16.89 -8.54
C LEU A 409 -22.77 -16.70 -8.10
N GLY A 410 -23.30 -17.66 -7.35
CA GLY A 410 -24.66 -17.60 -6.80
C GLY A 410 -24.79 -16.69 -5.57
N GLY A 411 -24.08 -15.58 -5.54
CA GLY A 411 -24.07 -14.63 -4.41
C GLY A 411 -25.13 -13.54 -4.51
N THR A 412 -25.23 -12.73 -3.46
CA THR A 412 -26.19 -11.63 -3.33
C THR A 412 -25.57 -10.25 -3.49
N SER A 413 -24.23 -10.17 -3.60
CA SER A 413 -23.50 -8.91 -3.63
C SER A 413 -22.30 -9.00 -4.58
N ARG A 414 -21.61 -7.87 -4.80
CA ARG A 414 -20.45 -7.82 -5.70
C ARG A 414 -19.23 -8.55 -5.12
N ILE A 415 -18.37 -9.07 -5.99
CA ILE A 415 -17.04 -9.56 -5.64
C ILE A 415 -16.17 -8.39 -5.14
N VAL A 416 -15.35 -8.66 -4.12
CA VAL A 416 -14.43 -7.69 -3.50
C VAL A 416 -12.98 -8.07 -3.76
N ALA A 417 -12.60 -9.31 -3.51
CA ALA A 417 -11.23 -9.79 -3.68
C ALA A 417 -11.16 -11.29 -3.98
N GLY A 418 -10.03 -11.72 -4.51
CA GLY A 418 -9.66 -13.13 -4.67
C GLY A 418 -8.33 -13.45 -4.00
N CYS A 419 -8.20 -14.65 -3.44
CA CYS A 419 -6.95 -15.17 -2.90
C CYS A 419 -6.62 -16.48 -3.61
N ALA A 420 -5.52 -16.50 -4.33
CA ALA A 420 -5.04 -17.66 -5.03
C ALA A 420 -4.28 -18.60 -4.09
N MET A 421 -4.67 -19.89 -4.10
CA MET A 421 -4.03 -20.94 -3.32
C MET A 421 -3.96 -22.24 -4.13
N PRO A 422 -2.97 -23.11 -3.87
CA PRO A 422 -2.84 -24.38 -4.59
C PRO A 422 -4.11 -25.23 -4.51
N GLY A 423 -4.71 -25.54 -5.67
CA GLY A 423 -5.88 -26.41 -5.81
C GLY A 423 -7.21 -25.82 -5.34
N LEU A 424 -7.21 -24.73 -4.59
CA LEU A 424 -8.41 -24.09 -4.08
C LEU A 424 -8.21 -22.59 -3.93
N ASN A 425 -8.96 -21.79 -4.67
CA ASN A 425 -8.93 -20.33 -4.57
C ASN A 425 -10.11 -19.84 -3.75
N LEU A 426 -9.93 -18.74 -3.00
CA LEU A 426 -10.99 -18.07 -2.27
C LEU A 426 -11.44 -16.81 -2.98
N VAL A 427 -12.73 -16.56 -3.03
CA VAL A 427 -13.31 -15.33 -3.58
C VAL A 427 -14.34 -14.79 -2.59
N TRP A 428 -14.11 -13.56 -2.14
CA TRP A 428 -15.02 -12.84 -1.27
C TRP A 428 -15.97 -11.95 -2.06
N THR A 429 -17.21 -11.99 -1.65
CA THR A 429 -18.17 -10.92 -1.91
C THR A 429 -18.30 -10.02 -0.68
N LEU A 430 -19.17 -9.00 -0.71
CA LEU A 430 -19.46 -8.21 0.49
C LEU A 430 -20.13 -9.03 1.61
N ASN A 431 -20.79 -10.14 1.29
CA ASN A 431 -21.56 -10.92 2.25
C ASN A 431 -21.09 -12.37 2.39
N GLU A 432 -20.54 -12.94 1.34
CA GLU A 432 -20.24 -14.37 1.28
C GLU A 432 -18.78 -14.64 0.97
N LEU A 433 -18.36 -15.87 1.28
CA LEU A 433 -17.09 -16.46 0.86
C LEU A 433 -17.35 -17.68 0.00
N PHE A 434 -16.76 -17.71 -1.18
CA PHE A 434 -16.74 -18.83 -2.11
C PHE A 434 -15.36 -19.46 -2.18
N SER A 435 -15.32 -20.78 -2.33
CA SER A 435 -14.13 -21.48 -2.80
C SER A 435 -14.28 -21.83 -4.28
N ILE A 436 -13.22 -21.64 -5.05
CA ILE A 436 -13.17 -22.02 -6.47
C ILE A 436 -12.10 -23.09 -6.60
N GLN A 437 -12.54 -24.34 -6.70
CA GLN A 437 -11.65 -25.50 -6.81
C GLN A 437 -11.26 -25.73 -8.27
N PHE A 438 -9.95 -25.86 -8.51
CA PHE A 438 -9.45 -26.32 -9.79
C PHE A 438 -9.76 -27.82 -9.98
N VAL A 439 -10.42 -28.16 -11.09
CA VAL A 439 -10.77 -29.53 -11.45
C VAL A 439 -10.25 -29.78 -12.86
N PRO A 440 -9.20 -30.61 -13.05
CA PRO A 440 -8.60 -30.82 -14.37
C PRO A 440 -9.51 -31.66 -15.27
N ASN A 441 -10.62 -31.09 -15.70
CA ASN A 441 -11.58 -31.76 -16.59
C ASN A 441 -12.03 -30.74 -17.66
N LEU A 442 -11.96 -31.11 -18.92
CA LEU A 442 -12.30 -30.29 -20.08
C LEU A 442 -13.71 -29.69 -20.06
N SER A 443 -14.64 -30.26 -19.31
CA SER A 443 -16.01 -29.73 -19.21
C SER A 443 -16.24 -28.80 -18.03
N THR A 444 -15.34 -28.81 -17.04
CA THR A 444 -15.47 -27.99 -15.84
C THR A 444 -14.08 -27.74 -15.25
N ILE A 445 -13.47 -26.60 -15.57
CA ILE A 445 -12.11 -26.26 -15.11
C ILE A 445 -12.13 -25.79 -13.66
N PHE A 446 -13.11 -24.96 -13.30
CA PHE A 446 -13.29 -24.46 -11.95
C PHE A 446 -14.67 -24.79 -11.40
N ARG A 447 -14.72 -25.27 -10.16
CA ARG A 447 -15.95 -25.55 -9.43
C ARG A 447 -16.14 -24.54 -8.29
N PRO A 448 -17.08 -23.60 -8.40
CA PRO A 448 -17.41 -22.71 -7.30
C PRO A 448 -18.26 -23.41 -6.23
N THR A 449 -17.99 -23.12 -4.97
CA THR A 449 -18.79 -23.60 -3.83
C THR A 449 -18.90 -22.50 -2.78
N LEU A 450 -20.10 -22.20 -2.32
CA LEU A 450 -20.34 -21.30 -1.19
C LEU A 450 -19.87 -22.00 0.10
N ILE A 451 -18.93 -21.40 0.82
CA ILE A 451 -18.37 -21.97 2.06
C ILE A 451 -18.68 -21.16 3.31
N GLY A 452 -19.17 -19.92 3.16
CA GLY A 452 -19.58 -19.09 4.28
C GLY A 452 -20.50 -17.95 3.86
N SER A 453 -21.46 -17.65 4.72
CA SER A 453 -22.38 -16.50 4.59
C SER A 453 -22.25 -15.59 5.80
N GLY A 454 -22.45 -14.27 5.63
CA GLY A 454 -22.26 -13.27 6.68
C GLY A 454 -20.79 -13.04 7.07
N CYS A 455 -19.86 -13.53 6.28
CA CYS A 455 -18.42 -13.44 6.51
C CYS A 455 -17.68 -12.75 5.35
N GLY A 456 -18.38 -11.91 4.58
CA GLY A 456 -17.81 -11.17 3.46
C GLY A 456 -16.66 -10.26 3.86
N LEU A 457 -15.99 -9.67 2.88
CA LEU A 457 -14.78 -8.87 3.09
C LEU A 457 -15.11 -7.38 3.14
N VAL A 458 -14.61 -6.66 4.14
CA VAL A 458 -14.89 -5.24 4.36
C VAL A 458 -14.21 -4.32 3.33
N GLY A 459 -13.01 -4.64 2.90
CA GLY A 459 -12.23 -3.89 1.91
C GLY A 459 -11.30 -4.81 1.12
N GLN A 460 -10.95 -4.43 -0.10
CA GLN A 460 -10.19 -5.26 -1.04
C GLN A 460 -8.88 -5.80 -0.46
N ASN A 461 -8.19 -5.03 0.38
CA ASN A 461 -6.91 -5.37 0.99
C ASN A 461 -7.03 -5.72 2.49
N ALA A 462 -8.24 -5.97 3.01
CA ALA A 462 -8.48 -6.24 4.43
C ALA A 462 -8.26 -7.72 4.82
N TRP A 463 -7.53 -8.48 4.03
CA TRP A 463 -7.21 -9.89 4.25
C TRP A 463 -5.72 -10.16 4.13
N ALA A 464 -5.25 -11.17 4.84
CA ALA A 464 -3.87 -11.63 4.78
C ALA A 464 -3.80 -13.15 4.90
N ARG A 465 -2.81 -13.74 4.24
CA ARG A 465 -2.53 -15.17 4.27
C ARG A 465 -1.35 -15.41 5.20
N ALA A 466 -1.49 -16.31 6.17
CA ALA A 466 -0.39 -16.68 7.07
C ALA A 466 0.42 -17.80 6.45
N GLY A 467 1.70 -17.54 6.20
CA GLY A 467 2.78 -18.44 5.84
C GLY A 467 2.44 -19.70 5.09
N ASP A 468 3.17 -20.76 5.39
CA ASP A 468 3.02 -22.08 4.78
C ASP A 468 1.73 -22.81 5.21
N SER A 469 1.07 -22.37 6.28
CA SER A 469 -0.15 -23.03 6.80
C SER A 469 -1.35 -22.91 5.85
N GLY A 470 -1.31 -21.97 4.89
CA GLY A 470 -2.42 -21.69 4.00
C GLY A 470 -3.66 -21.11 4.69
N SER A 471 -3.57 -20.74 5.97
CA SER A 471 -4.66 -20.10 6.70
C SER A 471 -4.83 -18.65 6.22
N VAL A 472 -6.07 -18.22 6.08
CA VAL A 472 -6.40 -16.87 5.63
C VAL A 472 -7.22 -16.16 6.70
N TYR A 473 -6.81 -14.93 7.00
CA TYR A 473 -7.38 -14.07 8.01
C TYR A 473 -7.92 -12.81 7.35
N TRP A 474 -9.09 -12.35 7.78
CA TRP A 474 -9.68 -11.11 7.23
C TRP A 474 -10.60 -10.40 8.22
N LEU A 475 -10.86 -9.14 7.92
CA LEU A 475 -11.88 -8.36 8.59
C LEU A 475 -13.18 -8.39 7.77
N SER A 476 -14.25 -8.85 8.39
CA SER A 476 -15.53 -9.01 7.71
C SER A 476 -16.40 -7.75 7.77
N THR A 477 -17.35 -7.65 6.83
CA THR A 477 -18.40 -6.61 6.87
C THR A 477 -19.31 -6.68 8.10
N SER A 478 -19.38 -7.85 8.75
CA SER A 478 -20.08 -8.03 10.04
C SER A 478 -19.27 -7.55 11.26
N LYS A 479 -18.16 -6.84 11.04
CA LYS A 479 -17.28 -6.33 12.11
C LYS A 479 -16.66 -7.44 12.97
N GLU A 480 -16.32 -8.57 12.36
CA GLU A 480 -15.65 -9.69 13.01
C GLU A 480 -14.33 -10.03 12.31
N PHE A 481 -13.33 -10.41 13.09
CA PHE A 481 -12.12 -11.01 12.57
C PHE A 481 -12.38 -12.49 12.28
N MET A 482 -12.11 -12.90 11.06
CA MET A 482 -12.40 -14.22 10.55
C MET A 482 -11.14 -15.00 10.22
N LEU A 483 -11.22 -16.31 10.34
CA LEU A 483 -10.20 -17.27 9.97
C LEU A 483 -10.80 -18.34 9.06
N TRP A 484 -10.11 -18.64 7.98
CA TRP A 484 -10.30 -19.85 7.21
C TRP A 484 -9.01 -20.69 7.25
N ALA A 485 -9.13 -21.92 7.73
CA ALA A 485 -8.02 -22.91 7.79
C ALA A 485 -8.46 -24.25 7.18
N GLY A 486 -9.30 -24.18 6.13
CA GLY A 486 -9.99 -25.33 5.54
C GLY A 486 -11.41 -25.48 6.08
N GLY A 487 -12.35 -25.84 5.20
CA GLY A 487 -13.78 -26.01 5.56
C GLY A 487 -14.53 -24.69 5.67
N THR A 488 -15.30 -24.49 6.75
CA THR A 488 -16.10 -23.30 6.99
C THR A 488 -15.29 -22.22 7.74
N PRO A 489 -15.49 -20.93 7.42
CA PRO A 489 -14.88 -19.82 8.17
C PRO A 489 -15.30 -19.82 9.64
N THR A 490 -14.41 -19.38 10.51
CA THR A 490 -14.63 -19.23 11.95
C THR A 490 -14.28 -17.83 12.42
N THR A 491 -14.98 -17.33 13.45
CA THR A 491 -14.68 -16.02 14.06
C THR A 491 -13.55 -16.16 15.07
N ILE A 492 -12.67 -15.18 15.11
CA ILE A 492 -11.58 -15.06 16.08
C ILE A 492 -11.98 -14.06 17.15
N SER A 493 -11.85 -14.46 18.43
CA SER A 493 -12.09 -13.54 19.55
C SER A 493 -11.02 -12.44 19.57
N CYS A 494 -11.46 -11.18 19.55
CA CYS A 494 -10.59 -10.01 19.55
C CYS A 494 -10.94 -9.09 20.73
N PRO A 495 -10.09 -8.95 21.75
CA PRO A 495 -10.35 -8.13 22.94
C PRO A 495 -10.07 -6.63 22.71
N VAL A 496 -9.81 -6.22 21.51
CA VAL A 496 -9.60 -4.82 21.08
C VAL A 496 -10.51 -4.47 19.89
N LYS A 497 -11.55 -5.27 19.66
CA LYS A 497 -12.46 -5.11 18.52
C LYS A 497 -13.26 -3.81 18.60
N ASP A 498 -13.87 -3.56 19.78
CA ASP A 498 -14.69 -2.37 19.98
C ASP A 498 -13.84 -1.11 19.87
N PHE A 499 -12.59 -1.15 20.39
CA PHE A 499 -11.63 -0.06 20.22
C PHE A 499 -11.36 0.27 18.74
N LEU A 500 -11.25 -0.74 17.87
CA LEU A 500 -11.09 -0.49 16.42
C LEU A 500 -12.34 0.18 15.85
N PHE A 501 -13.52 -0.41 16.05
CA PHE A 501 -14.74 0.04 15.38
C PHE A 501 -15.29 1.35 15.90
N ASP A 502 -15.02 1.70 17.17
CA ASP A 502 -15.36 3.01 17.75
C ASP A 502 -14.48 4.14 17.21
N ASN A 503 -13.30 3.80 16.67
CA ASN A 503 -12.33 4.77 16.16
C ASN A 503 -12.21 4.76 14.63
N LEU A 504 -12.74 3.75 13.94
CA LEU A 504 -12.66 3.64 12.48
C LEU A 504 -13.38 4.81 11.81
N ALA A 505 -12.75 5.41 10.81
CA ALA A 505 -13.36 6.45 10.01
C ALA A 505 -14.50 5.88 9.14
N ASP A 506 -15.71 6.37 9.36
CA ASP A 506 -16.91 5.93 8.64
C ASP A 506 -16.77 6.09 7.13
N GLY A 507 -17.13 5.04 6.38
CA GLY A 507 -17.08 5.01 4.92
C GLY A 507 -15.67 4.88 4.34
N GLN A 508 -14.65 4.73 5.19
CA GLN A 508 -13.25 4.56 4.77
C GLN A 508 -12.73 3.12 4.89
N GLU A 509 -13.61 2.16 5.00
CA GLU A 509 -13.26 0.73 5.16
C GLU A 509 -12.42 0.18 3.99
N ALA A 510 -12.54 0.79 2.81
CA ALA A 510 -11.73 0.44 1.63
C ALA A 510 -10.23 0.73 1.81
N LEU A 511 -9.85 1.59 2.77
CA LEU A 511 -8.46 1.91 3.10
C LEU A 511 -7.79 0.87 4.00
N ILE A 512 -8.57 0.00 4.64
CA ILE A 512 -8.03 -1.02 5.53
C ILE A 512 -7.10 -1.94 4.72
N HIS A 513 -5.86 -2.03 5.19
CA HIS A 513 -4.84 -2.88 4.59
C HIS A 513 -4.35 -3.91 5.59
N ALA A 514 -4.44 -5.18 5.24
CA ALA A 514 -3.89 -6.27 6.05
C ALA A 514 -2.55 -6.73 5.46
N GLY A 515 -1.62 -7.07 6.34
CA GLY A 515 -0.32 -7.63 5.95
C GLY A 515 0.18 -8.64 6.96
N THR A 516 0.86 -9.66 6.48
CA THR A 516 1.46 -10.72 7.31
C THR A 516 2.93 -10.43 7.55
N LEU A 517 3.41 -10.74 8.75
CA LEU A 517 4.82 -10.79 9.13
C LEU A 517 5.10 -12.20 9.63
N ASP A 518 5.35 -13.13 8.71
CA ASP A 518 5.48 -14.57 9.03
C ASP A 518 6.63 -14.88 9.96
N SER A 519 7.72 -14.12 9.88
CA SER A 519 8.89 -14.31 10.77
C SER A 519 8.55 -14.13 12.26
N GLN A 520 7.46 -13.42 12.57
CA GLN A 520 6.98 -13.16 13.94
C GLN A 520 5.62 -13.80 14.21
N ASN A 521 5.02 -14.51 13.25
CA ASN A 521 3.66 -15.06 13.30
C ASN A 521 2.60 -13.97 13.55
N GLU A 522 2.74 -12.83 12.91
CA GLU A 522 1.90 -11.65 13.11
C GLU A 522 1.12 -11.29 11.86
N ILE A 523 -0.12 -10.82 12.04
CA ILE A 523 -0.96 -10.21 11.01
C ILE A 523 -1.37 -8.83 11.50
N TYR A 524 -1.09 -7.84 10.68
CA TYR A 524 -1.44 -6.44 10.92
C TYR A 524 -2.66 -6.07 10.09
N TRP A 525 -3.55 -5.25 10.65
CA TRP A 525 -4.59 -4.50 9.95
C TRP A 525 -4.35 -3.02 10.23
N PHE A 526 -3.88 -2.30 9.23
CA PHE A 526 -3.73 -0.85 9.25
C PHE A 526 -5.07 -0.22 8.88
N TYR A 527 -5.51 0.81 9.61
CA TYR A 527 -6.82 1.40 9.42
C TYR A 527 -6.85 2.90 9.69
N PRO A 528 -7.77 3.66 9.00
CA PRO A 528 -7.95 5.08 9.22
C PRO A 528 -8.81 5.33 10.47
N THR A 529 -8.52 6.41 11.21
CA THR A 529 -9.25 6.77 12.42
C THR A 529 -9.81 8.19 12.37
N THR A 530 -10.98 8.38 12.99
CA THR A 530 -11.61 9.69 13.18
C THR A 530 -10.97 10.54 14.27
N ASN A 531 -10.17 9.93 15.16
CA ASN A 531 -9.59 10.61 16.33
C ASN A 531 -8.33 11.43 16.01
N ASP A 532 -7.71 11.19 14.85
CA ASP A 532 -6.56 11.94 14.41
C ASP A 532 -7.06 13.11 13.55
N ALA A 533 -7.23 14.28 14.16
CA ALA A 533 -7.92 15.43 13.59
C ALA A 533 -7.41 15.82 12.19
N GLY A 534 -8.30 15.77 11.21
CA GLY A 534 -8.03 16.19 9.82
C GLY A 534 -7.33 15.12 8.97
N VAL A 535 -7.09 13.91 9.48
CA VAL A 535 -6.45 12.82 8.75
C VAL A 535 -7.49 11.76 8.41
N THR A 536 -7.63 11.47 7.11
CA THR A 536 -8.49 10.41 6.56
C THR A 536 -7.67 9.24 6.03
N GLU A 537 -6.47 9.01 6.58
CA GLU A 537 -5.54 7.99 6.14
C GLU A 537 -5.27 6.98 7.26
N ASN A 538 -4.67 5.83 6.94
CA ASN A 538 -4.28 4.85 7.93
C ASN A 538 -3.24 5.47 8.88
N THR A 539 -3.55 5.52 10.17
CA THR A 539 -2.68 6.04 11.22
C THR A 539 -2.48 5.06 12.35
N ARG A 540 -3.28 3.98 12.38
CA ARG A 540 -3.28 2.99 13.44
C ARG A 540 -3.26 1.58 12.90
N TYR A 541 -2.85 0.66 13.76
CA TYR A 541 -2.93 -0.77 13.47
C TYR A 541 -3.47 -1.57 14.65
N ILE A 542 -4.05 -2.71 14.31
CA ILE A 542 -4.26 -3.84 15.21
C ILE A 542 -3.44 -5.01 14.67
N CYS A 543 -2.78 -5.73 15.56
CA CYS A 543 -1.98 -6.88 15.19
C CYS A 543 -2.41 -8.12 15.99
N LEU A 544 -2.56 -9.25 15.30
CA LEU A 544 -2.76 -10.58 15.88
C LEU A 544 -1.49 -11.40 15.74
N ASN A 545 -0.93 -11.85 16.85
CA ASN A 545 0.01 -12.98 16.79
C ASN A 545 -0.81 -14.28 16.73
N TYR A 546 -0.83 -14.92 15.55
CA TYR A 546 -1.69 -16.09 15.32
C TYR A 546 -1.18 -17.38 15.97
N ALA A 547 0.10 -17.44 16.37
CA ALA A 547 0.65 -18.58 17.11
C ALA A 547 0.38 -18.48 18.62
N LEU A 548 0.35 -17.27 19.18
CA LEU A 548 0.11 -17.01 20.60
C LEU A 548 -1.34 -16.62 20.91
N LEU A 549 -2.13 -16.30 19.89
CA LEU A 549 -3.47 -15.73 19.99
C LEU A 549 -3.50 -14.47 20.87
N THR A 550 -2.49 -13.63 20.73
CA THR A 550 -2.37 -12.36 21.44
C THR A 550 -2.56 -11.20 20.49
N TRP A 551 -3.21 -10.15 21.00
CA TRP A 551 -3.50 -8.95 20.24
C TRP A 551 -2.67 -7.77 20.74
N THR A 552 -2.25 -6.91 19.82
CA THR A 552 -1.59 -5.63 20.11
C THR A 552 -2.22 -4.53 19.27
N VAL A 553 -2.02 -3.30 19.70
CA VAL A 553 -2.48 -2.09 18.99
C VAL A 553 -1.31 -1.10 18.92
N GLY A 554 -1.37 -0.17 18.01
CA GLY A 554 -0.38 0.90 17.91
C GLY A 554 -0.64 1.87 16.78
N THR A 555 0.34 2.72 16.54
CA THR A 555 0.31 3.79 15.54
C THR A 555 1.35 3.57 14.47
N PHE A 556 0.91 3.53 13.21
CA PHE A 556 1.75 3.58 12.01
C PHE A 556 0.97 4.21 10.87
N ASP A 557 1.62 5.09 10.13
CA ASP A 557 1.05 5.74 8.94
C ASP A 557 1.25 4.87 7.68
N ILE A 558 1.00 3.55 7.80
CA ILE A 558 1.24 2.57 6.74
C ILE A 558 -0.02 2.42 5.90
N THR A 559 0.12 2.62 4.60
CA THR A 559 -0.97 2.53 3.62
C THR A 559 -0.97 1.22 2.84
N ALA A 560 0.20 0.58 2.70
CA ALA A 560 0.36 -0.75 2.13
C ALA A 560 1.55 -1.47 2.78
N PHE A 561 1.44 -2.78 2.91
CA PHE A 561 2.46 -3.62 3.54
C PHE A 561 2.56 -4.97 2.83
N VAL A 562 3.77 -5.44 2.62
CA VAL A 562 4.06 -6.79 2.11
C VAL A 562 5.18 -7.41 2.92
N ASP A 563 5.05 -8.70 3.25
CA ASP A 563 6.11 -9.44 3.92
C ASP A 563 7.35 -9.55 3.02
N ARG A 564 8.47 -9.91 3.62
CA ARG A 564 9.77 -10.02 2.96
C ARG A 564 9.74 -10.79 1.64
N GLY A 565 8.95 -11.87 1.52
CA GLY A 565 8.87 -12.67 0.31
C GLY A 565 10.26 -12.97 -0.28
N LEU A 566 10.60 -12.34 -1.39
CA LEU A 566 11.91 -12.40 -2.04
C LEU A 566 12.92 -11.37 -1.49
N GLU A 567 12.46 -10.44 -0.67
CA GLU A 567 13.32 -9.42 -0.05
C GLU A 567 13.85 -9.88 1.31
N GLU A 568 14.92 -9.24 1.79
CA GLU A 568 15.48 -9.55 3.09
C GLU A 568 14.57 -9.06 4.23
N PHE A 569 13.88 -7.94 4.02
CA PHE A 569 13.00 -7.28 4.98
C PHE A 569 11.61 -7.02 4.37
N PRO A 570 10.55 -6.96 5.20
CA PRO A 570 9.23 -6.53 4.75
C PRO A 570 9.27 -5.09 4.23
N ILE A 571 8.40 -4.79 3.25
CA ILE A 571 8.28 -3.45 2.67
C ILE A 571 6.96 -2.84 3.08
N ALA A 572 7.01 -1.58 3.55
CA ALA A 572 5.82 -0.78 3.84
C ALA A 572 5.84 0.53 3.05
N ALA A 573 4.68 0.94 2.55
CA ALA A 573 4.47 2.28 2.04
C ALA A 573 3.80 3.13 3.12
N PHE A 574 4.29 4.36 3.28
CA PHE A 574 3.79 5.31 4.26
C PHE A 574 2.90 6.38 3.61
N SER A 575 2.07 7.02 4.42
CA SER A 575 1.13 8.04 3.97
C SER A 575 1.80 9.29 3.38
N ASP A 576 3.08 9.52 3.68
CA ASP A 576 3.91 10.59 3.13
C ASP A 576 4.50 10.28 1.74
N GLY A 577 4.21 9.09 1.18
CA GLY A 577 4.74 8.62 -0.10
C GLY A 577 6.11 7.94 -0.02
N THR A 578 6.68 7.79 1.18
CA THR A 578 7.93 7.03 1.36
C THR A 578 7.68 5.53 1.40
N MET A 579 8.67 4.75 1.00
CA MET A 579 8.69 3.29 1.16
C MET A 579 9.84 2.89 2.07
N LYS A 580 9.57 1.99 3.02
CA LYS A 580 10.54 1.62 4.05
C LYS A 580 10.67 0.10 4.18
N LEU A 581 11.90 -0.32 4.49
CA LEU A 581 12.22 -1.68 4.93
C LEU A 581 11.91 -1.78 6.41
N MET A 582 10.92 -2.59 6.77
CA MET A 582 10.49 -2.81 8.14
C MET A 582 11.30 -3.90 8.83
N GLU A 583 11.31 -3.91 10.16
CA GLU A 583 12.06 -4.89 10.99
C GLU A 583 13.60 -4.83 10.76
N LYS A 584 14.10 -3.72 10.25
CA LYS A 584 15.52 -3.51 9.98
C LYS A 584 16.19 -2.72 11.11
N GLY A 585 17.01 -3.39 11.89
CA GLY A 585 17.69 -2.78 13.05
C GLY A 585 16.75 -2.35 14.19
N ASN A 586 17.17 -1.38 14.99
CA ASN A 586 16.49 -0.90 16.19
C ASN A 586 16.34 0.63 16.17
N THR A 587 16.26 1.23 14.98
CA THR A 587 16.15 2.68 14.78
C THR A 587 15.09 2.99 13.72
N ALA A 588 14.57 4.19 13.74
CA ALA A 588 13.74 4.77 12.70
C ALA A 588 14.60 5.72 11.87
N ASN A 589 15.12 5.27 10.72
CA ASN A 589 16.07 6.03 9.88
C ASN A 589 17.22 6.64 10.72
N GLY A 590 17.87 5.84 11.58
CA GLY A 590 18.96 6.29 12.44
C GLY A 590 18.55 7.06 13.71
N SER A 591 17.26 7.36 13.88
CA SER A 591 16.68 7.99 15.08
C SER A 591 15.99 6.98 15.99
N ALA A 592 15.60 7.39 17.19
CA ALA A 592 14.78 6.55 18.07
C ALA A 592 13.43 6.24 17.40
N ILE A 593 12.93 5.00 17.59
CA ILE A 593 11.59 4.65 17.14
C ILE A 593 10.58 5.49 17.94
N PRO A 594 9.70 6.26 17.29
CA PRO A 594 8.80 7.18 17.99
C PRO A 594 7.68 6.43 18.72
N SER A 595 7.25 6.99 19.85
CA SER A 595 6.03 6.58 20.58
C SER A 595 6.01 5.14 21.07
N VAL A 596 7.15 4.54 21.42
CA VAL A 596 7.19 3.16 21.95
C VAL A 596 6.82 3.16 23.42
N PHE A 597 5.69 2.54 23.78
CA PHE A 597 5.31 2.38 25.17
C PHE A 597 4.45 1.14 25.42
N LEU A 598 4.33 0.76 26.71
CA LEU A 598 3.46 -0.31 27.19
C LEU A 598 2.90 0.08 28.56
N GLU A 599 1.58 -0.09 28.75
CA GLU A 599 0.89 0.26 29.98
C GLU A 599 0.05 -0.91 30.51
N SER A 600 0.22 -1.22 31.79
CA SER A 600 -0.58 -2.26 32.44
C SER A 600 -1.94 -1.74 32.89
N GLY A 601 -2.89 -2.66 33.04
CA GLY A 601 -4.12 -2.42 33.79
C GLY A 601 -3.84 -2.13 35.27
N TRP A 602 -4.85 -1.65 35.96
CA TRP A 602 -4.79 -1.34 37.37
C TRP A 602 -4.74 -2.63 38.20
N ILE A 603 -3.70 -2.76 39.00
CA ILE A 603 -3.46 -3.92 39.84
C ILE A 603 -3.79 -3.56 41.26
N ASP A 604 -4.69 -4.34 41.87
CA ASP A 604 -5.03 -4.22 43.27
C ASP A 604 -4.02 -5.05 44.13
N THR A 605 -3.19 -4.37 44.88
CA THR A 605 -2.09 -5.01 45.59
C THR A 605 -2.49 -5.62 46.95
N ALA A 606 -3.72 -5.38 47.40
CA ALA A 606 -4.18 -5.82 48.74
C ALA A 606 -5.69 -6.21 48.75
N GLU A 607 -6.23 -6.74 47.65
CA GLU A 607 -7.63 -7.13 47.51
C GLU A 607 -8.63 -6.00 47.83
N GLY A 608 -8.23 -4.73 47.58
CA GLY A 608 -9.08 -3.54 47.77
C GLY A 608 -9.37 -3.11 49.21
N THR A 609 -8.90 -3.86 50.18
CA THR A 609 -9.21 -3.60 51.60
C THR A 609 -8.26 -2.60 52.26
N THR A 610 -6.99 -2.57 51.89
CA THR A 610 -5.96 -1.73 52.51
C THR A 610 -5.10 -1.05 51.45
N GLN A 611 -4.43 0.03 51.86
CA GLN A 611 -3.38 0.62 51.03
C GLN A 611 -2.09 -0.19 51.13
N THR A 612 -1.33 -0.25 50.07
CA THR A 612 -0.02 -0.88 49.98
C THR A 612 1.06 0.17 49.81
N PHE A 613 2.16 0.00 50.50
CA PHE A 613 3.35 0.83 50.31
C PHE A 613 4.33 0.13 49.36
N VAL A 614 4.54 0.70 48.19
CA VAL A 614 5.50 0.25 47.20
C VAL A 614 6.85 0.89 47.53
N LYS A 615 7.78 0.09 48.01
CA LYS A 615 9.13 0.56 48.39
C LYS A 615 10.04 0.71 47.21
N ARG A 616 10.06 -0.31 46.33
CA ARG A 616 11.04 -0.44 45.26
C ARG A 616 10.44 -1.15 44.06
N TYR A 617 10.93 -0.75 42.90
CA TYR A 617 10.82 -1.47 41.65
C TYR A 617 12.16 -2.16 41.34
N ILE A 618 12.14 -3.44 40.98
CA ILE A 618 13.30 -4.23 40.59
C ILE A 618 13.18 -4.50 39.10
N PRO A 619 14.04 -3.88 38.26
CA PRO A 619 13.98 -4.04 36.81
C PRO A 619 14.54 -5.39 36.38
N ASP A 620 13.86 -6.01 35.40
CA ASP A 620 14.31 -7.19 34.67
C ASP A 620 14.10 -6.97 33.18
N PHE A 621 15.16 -6.68 32.44
CA PHE A 621 15.12 -6.45 30.99
C PHE A 621 16.19 -7.27 30.29
N ALA A 622 15.83 -7.86 29.17
CA ALA A 622 16.76 -8.50 28.25
C ALA A 622 16.90 -7.64 26.98
N HIS A 623 18.09 -7.63 26.38
CA HIS A 623 18.39 -6.92 25.14
C HIS A 623 18.10 -5.40 25.17
N LEU A 624 18.16 -4.79 26.35
CA LEU A 624 17.91 -3.37 26.50
C LEU A 624 19.09 -2.55 25.96
N SER A 625 18.88 -1.86 24.86
CA SER A 625 19.81 -0.87 24.33
C SER A 625 19.32 0.53 24.69
N GLY A 626 20.21 1.36 25.21
CA GLY A 626 19.84 2.70 25.69
C GLY A 626 19.17 2.66 27.06
N GLY A 627 17.87 2.75 27.13
CA GLY A 627 17.15 2.70 28.40
C GLY A 627 15.64 2.84 28.21
N VAL A 628 14.91 2.58 29.28
CA VAL A 628 13.46 2.70 29.36
C VAL A 628 13.06 3.59 30.53
N ASN A 629 12.18 4.57 30.31
CA ASN A 629 11.59 5.36 31.37
C ASN A 629 10.43 4.57 31.97
N VAL A 630 10.46 4.37 33.28
CA VAL A 630 9.42 3.62 34.01
C VAL A 630 8.64 4.55 34.90
N LYS A 631 7.32 4.52 34.78
CA LYS A 631 6.38 5.29 35.59
C LYS A 631 5.45 4.36 36.33
N ILE A 632 5.17 4.70 37.58
CA ILE A 632 4.14 4.05 38.39
C ILE A 632 2.98 5.03 38.54
N LEU A 633 1.83 4.64 38.01
CA LEU A 633 0.57 5.35 38.20
C LEU A 633 -0.12 4.79 39.44
N SER A 634 -0.72 5.64 40.25
CA SER A 634 -1.38 5.23 41.49
C SER A 634 -2.70 5.96 41.70
N LYS A 635 -3.69 5.25 42.28
CA LYS A 635 -5.00 5.79 42.66
C LYS A 635 -5.60 4.98 43.81
N ASP A 636 -6.60 5.56 44.49
CA ASP A 636 -7.27 4.91 45.62
C ASP A 636 -8.56 4.18 45.26
N TYR A 637 -9.24 4.54 44.17
CA TYR A 637 -10.51 3.94 43.74
C TYR A 637 -10.52 3.63 42.24
N PRO A 638 -11.16 2.55 41.80
CA PRO A 638 -11.19 2.14 40.40
C PRO A 638 -11.66 3.22 39.44
N GLN A 639 -12.70 3.99 39.83
CA GLN A 639 -13.30 5.05 39.01
C GLN A 639 -12.65 6.45 39.24
N SER A 640 -11.64 6.55 40.11
CA SER A 640 -10.98 7.84 40.38
C SER A 640 -10.33 8.39 39.11
N SER A 641 -10.62 9.65 38.81
CA SER A 641 -9.91 10.45 37.81
C SER A 641 -8.61 11.07 38.36
N ASN A 642 -8.45 11.05 39.70
CA ASN A 642 -7.23 11.56 40.34
C ASN A 642 -6.16 10.47 40.32
N ILE A 643 -5.30 10.52 39.30
CA ILE A 643 -4.18 9.59 39.11
C ILE A 643 -2.89 10.34 39.41
N THR A 644 -2.11 9.78 40.34
CA THR A 644 -0.76 10.29 40.65
C THR A 644 0.27 9.49 39.86
N THR A 645 1.11 10.17 39.10
CA THR A 645 2.22 9.55 38.34
C THR A 645 3.52 9.79 39.06
N THR A 646 4.23 8.72 39.40
CA THR A 646 5.59 8.75 39.93
C THR A 646 6.56 8.28 38.86
N ASP A 647 7.39 9.18 38.36
CA ASP A 647 8.41 8.88 37.37
C ASP A 647 9.69 8.36 38.10
N LEU A 648 10.09 7.11 37.78
CA LEU A 648 11.30 6.49 38.30
C LEU A 648 12.54 6.87 37.48
N GLY A 649 12.35 7.60 36.38
CA GLY A 649 13.40 7.98 35.46
C GLY A 649 13.86 6.83 34.57
N ASN A 650 14.94 7.07 33.85
CA ASN A 650 15.48 6.10 32.91
C ASN A 650 16.13 4.92 33.64
N ILE A 651 15.82 3.72 33.19
CA ILE A 651 16.37 2.45 33.65
C ILE A 651 17.22 1.86 32.54
N SER A 652 18.45 1.46 32.92
CA SER A 652 19.41 0.79 32.03
C SER A 652 19.74 -0.61 32.57
N THR A 653 20.50 -1.38 31.80
CA THR A 653 20.98 -2.71 32.20
C THR A 653 21.82 -2.71 33.49
N SER A 654 22.40 -1.56 33.90
CA SER A 654 23.14 -1.40 35.12
C SER A 654 22.29 -1.03 36.36
N THR A 655 21.00 -0.76 36.16
CA THR A 655 20.09 -0.35 37.24
C THR A 655 19.62 -1.57 38.02
N LEU A 656 20.07 -1.72 39.26
CA LEU A 656 19.71 -2.85 40.11
C LEU A 656 18.34 -2.70 40.78
N LYS A 657 17.93 -1.48 41.09
CA LYS A 657 16.65 -1.16 41.74
C LYS A 657 16.36 0.32 41.66
N LYS A 658 15.06 0.67 41.79
CA LYS A 658 14.57 2.06 41.95
C LYS A 658 13.66 2.18 43.17
N ASP A 659 13.93 3.12 44.05
CA ASP A 659 13.11 3.39 45.23
C ASP A 659 11.87 4.23 44.79
N CYS A 660 10.66 3.75 45.11
CA CYS A 660 9.41 4.33 44.65
C CYS A 660 8.70 5.18 45.72
N ARG A 661 8.55 4.63 46.94
CA ARG A 661 7.92 5.25 48.13
C ARG A 661 6.45 5.71 47.86
N ILE A 662 5.68 4.85 47.23
CA ILE A 662 4.29 5.13 46.84
C ILE A 662 3.33 4.42 47.77
N THR A 663 2.28 5.09 48.26
CA THR A 663 1.20 4.47 49.02
C THR A 663 -0.08 4.63 48.23
N ALA A 664 -0.68 3.52 47.85
CA ALA A 664 -1.94 3.50 47.05
C ALA A 664 -2.67 2.18 47.24
N ARG A 665 -3.96 2.13 46.82
CA ARG A 665 -4.73 0.87 46.70
C ARG A 665 -4.50 0.19 45.38
N GLN A 666 -4.46 0.95 44.30
CA GLN A 666 -4.26 0.43 42.96
C GLN A 666 -3.06 1.12 42.30
N ILE A 667 -2.26 0.33 41.61
CA ILE A 667 -1.13 0.80 40.84
C ILE A 667 -1.22 0.28 39.41
N ALA A 668 -0.66 1.04 38.46
CA ALA A 668 -0.40 0.60 37.10
C ALA A 668 1.03 0.97 36.72
N LEU A 669 1.61 0.25 35.79
CA LEU A 669 2.98 0.43 35.33
C LEU A 669 2.97 0.89 33.88
N ARG A 670 3.76 1.92 33.60
CA ARG A 670 3.99 2.38 32.24
C ARG A 670 5.47 2.40 31.93
N TYR A 671 5.81 1.85 30.79
CA TYR A 671 7.15 1.76 30.24
C TYR A 671 7.20 2.58 28.95
N ASP A 672 8.11 3.56 28.88
CA ASP A 672 8.29 4.40 27.68
C ASP A 672 9.74 4.21 27.18
N TRP A 673 9.92 3.64 25.98
CA TRP A 673 11.22 3.51 25.33
C TRP A 673 11.46 4.71 24.43
N GLN A 674 12.43 5.55 24.79
CA GLN A 674 12.72 6.81 24.08
C GLN A 674 14.19 6.93 23.66
N SER A 675 15.00 5.91 23.98
CA SER A 675 16.43 5.91 23.69
C SER A 675 16.70 5.56 22.22
N ASN A 676 17.81 6.06 21.70
CA ASN A 676 18.36 5.67 20.40
C ASN A 676 19.66 4.86 20.63
N PRO A 677 19.75 3.61 20.19
CA PRO A 677 18.70 2.78 19.56
C PRO A 677 17.56 2.43 20.52
N THR A 678 16.38 2.10 19.96
CA THR A 678 15.18 1.73 20.72
C THR A 678 15.02 0.22 20.70
N ASP A 679 15.33 -0.43 21.83
CA ASP A 679 15.27 -1.88 21.95
C ASP A 679 15.00 -2.26 23.41
N GLY A 680 14.39 -3.40 23.61
CA GLY A 680 14.21 -3.97 24.94
C GLY A 680 13.11 -5.02 25.01
N ARG A 681 13.38 -6.03 25.81
CA ARG A 681 12.41 -7.05 26.19
C ARG A 681 12.20 -6.98 27.67
N LEU A 682 10.96 -6.78 28.09
CA LEU A 682 10.59 -6.75 29.51
C LEU A 682 10.46 -8.19 30.04
N GLY A 683 11.23 -8.49 31.08
CA GLY A 683 11.20 -9.75 31.79
C GLY A 683 10.15 -9.79 32.89
N ARG A 684 10.58 -10.19 34.11
CA ARG A 684 9.69 -10.21 35.25
C ARG A 684 9.49 -8.81 35.83
N ILE A 685 8.29 -8.57 36.31
CA ILE A 685 7.98 -7.33 37.02
C ILE A 685 7.96 -7.65 38.52
N GLU A 686 8.94 -7.16 39.25
CA GLU A 686 9.08 -7.41 40.67
C GLU A 686 8.99 -6.11 41.47
N LEU A 687 8.15 -6.13 42.50
CA LEU A 687 7.98 -5.03 43.45
C LEU A 687 8.24 -5.46 44.88
N ASP A 688 8.92 -4.62 45.65
CA ASP A 688 9.04 -4.74 47.10
C ASP A 688 7.86 -3.98 47.74
N LEU A 689 6.88 -4.75 48.25
CA LEU A 689 5.60 -4.24 48.77
C LEU A 689 5.49 -4.44 50.27
N GLU A 690 4.89 -3.47 50.97
CA GLU A 690 4.52 -3.54 52.36
C GLU A 690 3.05 -3.15 52.58
N LYS A 691 2.27 -4.05 53.19
CA LYS A 691 0.89 -3.72 53.58
C LYS A 691 0.93 -2.65 54.69
N THR A 692 0.20 -1.58 54.48
CA THR A 692 0.01 -0.56 55.51
C THR A 692 -1.26 -0.86 56.28
N ASN A 693 -1.20 -0.80 57.64
CA ASN A 693 -2.38 -1.01 58.48
C ASN A 693 -3.38 0.17 58.44
N ARG A 694 -3.25 1.05 57.48
CA ARG A 694 -4.21 2.17 57.29
C ARG A 694 -5.45 1.69 56.59
N LEU A 695 -6.47 1.40 57.38
CA LEU A 695 -7.87 1.33 56.96
C LEU A 695 -8.39 2.76 56.79
N ARG A 696 -8.91 3.10 55.67
CA ARG A 696 -9.78 4.29 55.49
C ARG A 696 -11.14 3.87 54.97
#